data_159c20f62929c9f32664bbde5178c78d
#
_entry.id   159c20f62929c9f32664bbde5178c78d
#
_cell.length_a   1.000
_cell.length_b   1.000
_cell.length_c   1.000
_cell.angle_alpha   90.00
_cell.angle_beta   90.00
_cell.angle_gamma   90.00
#
_symmetry.space_group_name_H-M   'P 1'
#
loop_
_entity.id
_entity.type
_entity.pdbx_description
1 polymer ?
#
loop_
_entity_poly.entity_id
_entity_poly.type
_entity_poly.pdbx_seq_one_letter_code
_entity_poly.pdbx_strand_id
1 'polypeptide(L)'
;MKVPFSWLKEYVDIDISAQELETKLFSCGFEVEELIPLSAGIHKVVVGVVTAIELQEGTHLHKCVVDCGEYGHEVRISTGASNVFVGAHVPTALDGSTLPGGITIKKRVMQGVESNGMLCSGEELGLNDDLYPGSEVYGLLILPEDTAPGADIVPIVGLDDYIFDISITANRPDCQSVLGIAREVAAVLGKPLKMPAMDYTPVCEPDAPISVQVEAPDLCPRYMAHYVRNIRMGESPRWMKRHLALCGLRSISNVVDITNHTLLEMGQPMHAFDLDKVAGRSITVRRAQAGEKITTLDEKEFTLNPANLVICDAEKPVALAGIMGGANSGMDDKTHSLLFECATFARDSVRKTSRALGQNSDSSARYEKGVDRNSPELGLARALHLIQELDCGDITTLCYDLTDGRPLERKQICTTPAKICAVLGITVPDQTMIDILNRLEFTVDVQPDGSWVVSAPLYREDVEDFPDLAEEVIREYGYDHIVPTFLKTASVTNGGLNDDQKKQMKTKRLLAAQGFYEASTLAFYSASELDMLHIPAEDEARKAIRILNPISENLSIMRTLLTPSMLNVIVDNLKKGNAEGRLFELAPVYLAKQLPIAEHPTERQTLCLGAFGPAEDFFTVKGALEALAAGFGLHFTYQRETAPWLHPGISAAVYCGETRLGIFGKLANEINGELEIAKDQKESQNIYLGELDYEALMSCVDSELRYHPLSPYAPVKRDLALVCDEQITCGQIEDTIRAASPLVTEVKLFDIYRGANLGEGKKSMAFALTLSDMKEDLSAEQVERAVKKILGNLKFKLGIEMR
;
A
#
# COMPACT_ATOMS: atom_id res chain seq x y z
N MET A 1 2.72 4.33 -15.59
CA MET A 1 2.92 5.11 -16.85
C MET A 1 2.05 4.52 -17.93
N LYS A 2 1.06 5.31 -18.40
CA LYS A 2 0.18 4.85 -19.49
C LYS A 2 0.83 5.06 -20.85
N VAL A 3 0.92 3.98 -21.64
CA VAL A 3 1.57 3.97 -22.95
C VAL A 3 0.63 3.31 -23.96
N PRO A 4 0.08 4.07 -24.94
CA PRO A 4 -0.77 3.52 -25.98
C PRO A 4 0.03 2.63 -26.94
N PHE A 5 -0.53 1.47 -27.30
CA PHE A 5 0.10 0.53 -28.23
C PHE A 5 0.29 1.14 -29.63
N SER A 6 -0.70 1.90 -30.09
CA SER A 6 -0.61 2.65 -31.34
C SER A 6 0.55 3.64 -31.36
N TRP A 7 0.80 4.34 -30.25
CA TRP A 7 1.90 5.30 -30.15
C TRP A 7 3.28 4.61 -30.15
N LEU A 8 3.42 3.44 -29.49
CA LEU A 8 4.65 2.64 -29.59
C LEU A 8 4.96 2.20 -31.02
N LYS A 9 3.93 1.88 -31.83
CA LYS A 9 4.08 1.49 -33.25
C LYS A 9 4.61 2.62 -34.14
N GLU A 10 4.52 3.86 -33.73
CA GLU A 10 5.14 4.97 -34.47
C GLU A 10 6.67 4.90 -34.40
N TYR A 11 7.22 4.39 -33.26
CA TYR A 11 8.66 4.31 -33.02
C TYR A 11 9.26 2.94 -33.31
N VAL A 12 8.49 1.87 -33.20
CA VAL A 12 8.96 0.49 -33.39
C VAL A 12 8.00 -0.26 -34.30
N ASP A 13 8.54 -1.02 -35.26
CA ASP A 13 7.75 -1.88 -36.11
C ASP A 13 7.33 -3.16 -35.35
N ILE A 14 6.24 -3.04 -34.60
CA ILE A 14 5.73 -4.12 -33.73
C ILE A 14 4.80 -5.03 -34.54
N ASP A 15 5.22 -6.27 -34.77
CA ASP A 15 4.52 -7.29 -35.56
C ASP A 15 3.86 -8.40 -34.68
N ILE A 16 3.82 -8.18 -33.37
CA ILE A 16 3.18 -9.08 -32.39
C ILE A 16 1.95 -8.41 -31.76
N SER A 17 1.10 -9.22 -31.10
CA SER A 17 -0.06 -8.71 -30.37
C SER A 17 0.34 -7.92 -29.12
N ALA A 18 -0.60 -7.14 -28.57
CA ALA A 18 -0.38 -6.41 -27.32
C ALA A 18 -0.13 -7.37 -26.15
N GLN A 19 -0.80 -8.54 -26.11
CA GLN A 19 -0.63 -9.57 -25.08
C GLN A 19 0.76 -10.24 -25.15
N GLU A 20 1.25 -10.48 -26.36
CA GLU A 20 2.62 -11.01 -26.55
C GLU A 20 3.67 -9.99 -26.15
N LEU A 21 3.44 -8.69 -26.44
CA LEU A 21 4.33 -7.61 -26.01
C LEU A 21 4.33 -7.46 -24.48
N GLU A 22 3.18 -7.53 -23.83
CA GLU A 22 3.06 -7.55 -22.37
C GLU A 22 3.95 -8.64 -21.75
N THR A 23 3.85 -9.87 -22.28
CA THR A 23 4.69 -11.01 -21.82
C THR A 23 6.18 -10.72 -21.98
N LYS A 24 6.58 -10.08 -23.10
CA LYS A 24 7.98 -9.71 -23.34
C LYS A 24 8.46 -8.59 -22.42
N LEU A 25 7.64 -7.59 -22.15
CA LEU A 25 7.94 -6.53 -21.18
C LEU A 25 8.17 -7.11 -19.77
N PHE A 26 7.32 -8.04 -19.32
CA PHE A 26 7.55 -8.76 -18.06
C PHE A 26 8.89 -9.51 -18.07
N SER A 27 9.22 -10.20 -19.16
CA SER A 27 10.46 -10.98 -19.25
C SER A 27 11.72 -10.12 -19.19
N CYS A 28 11.66 -8.86 -19.63
CA CYS A 28 12.78 -7.92 -19.58
C CYS A 28 12.72 -6.92 -18.39
N GLY A 29 11.84 -7.18 -17.39
CA GLY A 29 11.84 -6.51 -16.10
C GLY A 29 10.89 -5.33 -15.97
N PHE A 30 9.92 -5.16 -16.88
CA PHE A 30 8.87 -4.14 -16.77
C PHE A 30 7.56 -4.76 -16.31
N GLU A 31 7.06 -4.32 -15.17
CA GLU A 31 5.76 -4.72 -14.65
C GLU A 31 4.64 -3.94 -15.34
N VAL A 32 3.84 -4.64 -16.15
CA VAL A 32 2.59 -4.10 -16.69
C VAL A 32 1.49 -4.37 -15.65
N GLU A 33 1.07 -3.32 -14.93
CA GLU A 33 0.04 -3.44 -13.90
C GLU A 33 -1.32 -3.79 -14.52
N GLU A 34 -1.60 -3.23 -15.69
CA GLU A 34 -2.82 -3.50 -16.43
C GLU A 34 -2.61 -3.31 -17.95
N LEU A 35 -3.11 -4.26 -18.74
CA LEU A 35 -3.26 -4.11 -20.19
C LEU A 35 -4.72 -3.79 -20.49
N ILE A 36 -5.01 -2.52 -20.82
CA ILE A 36 -6.36 -2.00 -20.95
C ILE A 36 -6.77 -1.99 -22.44
N PRO A 37 -7.67 -2.88 -22.89
CA PRO A 37 -8.26 -2.80 -24.23
C PRO A 37 -9.27 -1.65 -24.26
N LEU A 38 -9.13 -0.70 -25.20
CA LEU A 38 -10.08 0.43 -25.32
C LEU A 38 -11.48 0.00 -25.72
N SER A 39 -11.62 -1.14 -26.40
CA SER A 39 -12.90 -1.76 -26.76
C SER A 39 -13.55 -2.55 -25.63
N ALA A 40 -13.01 -2.50 -24.39
CA ALA A 40 -13.54 -3.29 -23.27
C ALA A 40 -15.03 -3.01 -23.04
N GLY A 41 -15.82 -4.09 -23.02
CA GLY A 41 -17.27 -4.00 -22.82
C GLY A 41 -18.08 -3.65 -24.08
N ILE A 42 -17.46 -3.35 -25.23
CA ILE A 42 -18.16 -3.08 -26.49
C ILE A 42 -18.23 -4.36 -27.31
N HIS A 43 -19.44 -4.82 -27.57
CA HIS A 43 -19.65 -5.98 -28.43
C HIS A 43 -20.93 -5.81 -29.27
N LYS A 44 -20.83 -6.14 -30.55
CA LYS A 44 -21.95 -6.11 -31.51
C LYS A 44 -22.59 -4.70 -31.66
N VAL A 45 -21.75 -3.66 -31.64
CA VAL A 45 -22.14 -2.28 -31.98
C VAL A 45 -21.61 -2.00 -33.37
N VAL A 46 -22.52 -1.62 -34.29
CA VAL A 46 -22.21 -1.45 -35.71
C VAL A 46 -22.63 -0.07 -36.20
N VAL A 47 -22.19 0.32 -37.39
CA VAL A 47 -22.68 1.52 -38.07
C VAL A 47 -24.10 1.25 -38.56
N GLY A 48 -25.04 2.10 -38.17
CA GLY A 48 -26.39 2.14 -38.72
C GLY A 48 -26.63 3.44 -39.51
N VAL A 49 -27.28 3.34 -40.65
CA VAL A 49 -27.70 4.50 -41.44
C VAL A 49 -29.19 4.69 -41.27
N VAL A 50 -29.60 5.84 -40.82
CA VAL A 50 -31.00 6.17 -40.61
C VAL A 50 -31.70 6.42 -41.95
N THR A 51 -32.58 5.54 -42.36
CA THR A 51 -33.29 5.59 -43.65
C THR A 51 -34.66 6.28 -43.60
N ALA A 52 -35.30 6.22 -42.44
CA ALA A 52 -36.57 6.92 -42.21
C ALA A 52 -36.76 7.31 -40.74
N ILE A 53 -37.50 8.40 -40.49
CA ILE A 53 -37.80 8.92 -39.17
C ILE A 53 -39.27 9.32 -39.11
N GLU A 54 -39.96 8.92 -38.05
CA GLU A 54 -41.32 9.34 -37.72
C GLU A 54 -41.38 9.79 -36.26
N LEU A 55 -41.88 11.02 -35.99
CA LEU A 55 -42.12 11.46 -34.61
C LEU A 55 -43.32 10.73 -34.04
N GLN A 56 -43.18 10.15 -32.86
CA GLN A 56 -44.28 9.46 -32.17
C GLN A 56 -45.23 10.49 -31.56
N GLU A 57 -46.51 10.46 -31.97
CA GLU A 57 -47.55 11.38 -31.47
C GLU A 57 -47.62 11.35 -29.94
N GLY A 58 -47.64 12.55 -29.33
CA GLY A 58 -47.74 12.73 -27.89
C GLY A 58 -46.46 12.46 -27.08
N THR A 59 -45.34 12.26 -27.75
CA THR A 59 -44.04 12.01 -27.11
C THR A 59 -42.95 12.83 -27.79
N HIS A 60 -41.74 12.78 -27.23
CA HIS A 60 -40.49 13.32 -27.83
C HIS A 60 -39.64 12.23 -28.54
N LEU A 61 -40.19 11.02 -28.67
CA LEU A 61 -39.47 9.89 -29.28
C LEU A 61 -39.58 9.90 -30.79
N HIS A 62 -38.46 9.62 -31.46
CA HIS A 62 -38.37 9.37 -32.88
C HIS A 62 -38.35 7.87 -33.14
N LYS A 63 -39.21 7.38 -34.01
CA LYS A 63 -39.17 6.04 -34.56
C LYS A 63 -38.26 6.05 -35.78
N CYS A 64 -37.13 5.39 -35.68
CA CYS A 64 -36.17 5.33 -36.77
C CYS A 64 -36.22 3.95 -37.43
N VAL A 65 -36.06 3.93 -38.76
CA VAL A 65 -35.70 2.75 -39.53
C VAL A 65 -34.23 2.90 -39.89
N VAL A 66 -33.43 1.88 -39.55
CA VAL A 66 -31.97 1.93 -39.64
C VAL A 66 -31.48 0.79 -40.47
N ASP A 67 -30.65 1.07 -41.46
CA ASP A 67 -29.92 0.08 -42.24
C ASP A 67 -28.61 -0.25 -41.53
N CYS A 68 -28.47 -1.48 -41.03
CA CYS A 68 -27.30 -2.00 -40.36
C CYS A 68 -26.59 -3.07 -41.23
N GLY A 69 -26.68 -2.98 -42.56
CA GLY A 69 -26.06 -3.89 -43.51
C GLY A 69 -26.46 -5.36 -43.30
N GLU A 70 -25.48 -6.25 -43.14
CA GLU A 70 -25.71 -7.69 -42.95
C GLU A 70 -26.56 -8.03 -41.70
N TYR A 71 -26.64 -7.13 -40.72
CA TYR A 71 -27.42 -7.30 -39.49
C TYR A 71 -28.91 -6.93 -39.66
N GLY A 72 -29.30 -6.32 -40.79
CA GLY A 72 -30.65 -5.98 -41.14
C GLY A 72 -30.80 -4.60 -41.79
N HIS A 73 -31.54 -4.52 -42.88
CA HIS A 73 -31.74 -3.25 -43.63
C HIS A 73 -32.91 -2.42 -43.13
N GLU A 74 -33.78 -2.94 -42.28
CA GLU A 74 -34.96 -2.25 -41.71
C GLU A 74 -35.04 -2.47 -40.19
N VAL A 75 -33.97 -2.18 -39.46
CA VAL A 75 -33.96 -2.30 -37.98
C VAL A 75 -34.75 -1.16 -37.39
N ARG A 76 -35.81 -1.44 -36.63
CA ARG A 76 -36.62 -0.41 -35.99
C ARG A 76 -36.06 -0.07 -34.62
N ILE A 77 -35.72 1.19 -34.43
CA ILE A 77 -35.14 1.68 -33.18
C ILE A 77 -35.83 2.98 -32.77
N SER A 78 -36.21 3.12 -31.52
CA SER A 78 -36.75 4.35 -30.95
C SER A 78 -35.64 5.14 -30.22
N THR A 79 -35.51 6.43 -30.49
CA THR A 79 -34.56 7.31 -29.84
C THR A 79 -35.21 8.61 -29.34
N GLY A 80 -34.72 9.16 -28.23
CA GLY A 80 -35.06 10.47 -27.72
C GLY A 80 -34.13 11.59 -28.17
N ALA A 81 -33.14 11.27 -28.97
CA ALA A 81 -32.11 12.23 -29.39
C ALA A 81 -32.70 13.24 -30.41
N SER A 82 -32.44 14.52 -30.18
CA SER A 82 -32.93 15.61 -31.01
C SER A 82 -32.14 15.86 -32.29
N ASN A 83 -30.90 15.32 -32.34
CA ASN A 83 -29.97 15.49 -33.47
C ASN A 83 -30.05 14.36 -34.51
N VAL A 84 -31.06 13.47 -34.43
CA VAL A 84 -31.27 12.41 -35.42
C VAL A 84 -31.85 12.99 -36.72
N PHE A 85 -31.37 12.60 -37.89
CA PHE A 85 -31.87 12.95 -39.20
C PHE A 85 -31.73 11.80 -40.22
N VAL A 86 -32.52 11.85 -41.28
CA VAL A 86 -32.45 10.85 -42.35
C VAL A 86 -31.11 10.98 -43.11
N GLY A 87 -30.40 9.87 -43.24
CA GLY A 87 -29.03 9.82 -43.78
C GLY A 87 -27.94 9.88 -42.71
N ALA A 88 -28.27 10.04 -41.40
CA ALA A 88 -27.29 10.02 -40.35
C ALA A 88 -26.66 8.63 -40.23
N HIS A 89 -25.32 8.57 -40.21
CA HIS A 89 -24.55 7.41 -39.87
C HIS A 89 -24.27 7.46 -38.36
N VAL A 90 -24.66 6.45 -37.61
CA VAL A 90 -24.62 6.47 -36.13
C VAL A 90 -24.20 5.12 -35.57
N PRO A 91 -23.52 5.09 -34.44
CA PRO A 91 -23.29 3.82 -33.76
C PRO A 91 -24.60 3.20 -33.31
N THR A 92 -24.81 1.96 -33.67
CA THR A 92 -26.06 1.22 -33.40
C THR A 92 -25.77 -0.05 -32.63
N ALA A 93 -26.19 -0.09 -31.38
CA ALA A 93 -26.13 -1.26 -30.51
C ALA A 93 -27.35 -2.14 -30.82
N LEU A 94 -27.10 -3.34 -31.37
CA LEU A 94 -28.13 -4.31 -31.74
C LEU A 94 -28.62 -5.13 -30.52
N ASP A 95 -29.68 -5.89 -30.71
CA ASP A 95 -30.14 -6.84 -29.67
C ASP A 95 -29.03 -7.83 -29.27
N GLY A 96 -28.72 -7.92 -27.97
CA GLY A 96 -27.63 -8.68 -27.40
C GLY A 96 -26.27 -7.99 -27.39
N SER A 97 -26.20 -6.71 -27.83
CA SER A 97 -24.98 -5.91 -27.70
C SER A 97 -24.64 -5.60 -26.24
N THR A 98 -23.37 -5.39 -25.98
CA THR A 98 -22.90 -4.84 -24.70
C THR A 98 -22.22 -3.48 -24.93
N LEU A 99 -22.30 -2.61 -23.92
CA LEU A 99 -21.68 -1.30 -23.86
C LEU A 99 -20.84 -1.16 -22.59
N PRO A 100 -19.92 -0.19 -22.52
CA PRO A 100 -19.16 0.10 -21.31
C PRO A 100 -20.04 0.17 -20.05
N GLY A 101 -19.47 -0.26 -18.90
CA GLY A 101 -20.25 -0.36 -17.66
C GLY A 101 -21.15 -1.59 -17.54
N GLY A 102 -21.06 -2.55 -18.47
CA GLY A 102 -21.80 -3.83 -18.42
C GLY A 102 -23.25 -3.73 -18.87
N ILE A 103 -23.60 -2.66 -19.59
CA ILE A 103 -24.96 -2.44 -20.10
C ILE A 103 -25.22 -3.42 -21.25
N THR A 104 -26.27 -4.23 -21.14
CA THR A 104 -26.70 -5.14 -22.21
C THR A 104 -27.94 -4.60 -22.88
N ILE A 105 -27.89 -4.43 -24.18
CA ILE A 105 -29.02 -3.96 -25.00
C ILE A 105 -29.92 -5.14 -25.37
N LYS A 106 -31.21 -4.99 -25.10
CA LYS A 106 -32.23 -5.98 -25.42
C LYS A 106 -33.40 -5.31 -26.09
N LYS A 107 -34.09 -6.08 -26.97
CA LYS A 107 -35.38 -5.67 -27.52
C LYS A 107 -36.34 -5.23 -26.42
N ARG A 108 -36.95 -4.06 -26.55
CA ARG A 108 -37.88 -3.52 -25.57
C ARG A 108 -38.97 -2.72 -26.22
N VAL A 109 -40.09 -2.55 -25.51
CA VAL A 109 -41.16 -1.66 -25.93
C VAL A 109 -41.03 -0.34 -25.18
N MET A 110 -40.82 0.76 -25.90
CA MET A 110 -40.74 2.13 -25.36
C MET A 110 -41.99 2.89 -25.68
N GLN A 111 -42.79 3.23 -24.67
CA GLN A 111 -44.10 3.96 -24.84
C GLN A 111 -44.99 3.36 -25.95
N GLY A 112 -45.07 2.03 -26.01
CA GLY A 112 -45.92 1.30 -26.98
C GLY A 112 -45.27 1.00 -28.34
N VAL A 113 -44.00 1.40 -28.57
CA VAL A 113 -43.25 1.11 -29.78
C VAL A 113 -42.11 0.16 -29.51
N GLU A 114 -41.98 -0.87 -30.33
CA GLU A 114 -40.89 -1.83 -30.25
C GLU A 114 -39.58 -1.20 -30.74
N SER A 115 -38.50 -1.33 -29.94
CA SER A 115 -37.14 -0.92 -30.28
C SER A 115 -36.25 -2.15 -30.25
N ASN A 116 -35.62 -2.48 -31.40
CA ASN A 116 -34.79 -3.64 -31.60
C ASN A 116 -33.28 -3.38 -31.39
N GLY A 117 -32.94 -2.31 -30.69
CA GLY A 117 -31.57 -1.85 -30.43
C GLY A 117 -31.55 -0.44 -29.84
N MET A 118 -30.40 0.18 -29.82
CA MET A 118 -30.19 1.54 -29.35
C MET A 118 -29.22 2.27 -30.28
N LEU A 119 -29.53 3.51 -30.62
CA LEU A 119 -28.59 4.44 -31.26
C LEU A 119 -27.77 5.09 -30.16
N CYS A 120 -26.44 5.13 -30.32
CA CYS A 120 -25.55 5.48 -29.23
C CYS A 120 -24.96 6.90 -29.38
N SER A 121 -24.77 7.57 -28.27
CA SER A 121 -23.91 8.75 -28.12
C SER A 121 -22.42 8.35 -28.03
N GLY A 122 -21.54 9.34 -28.04
CA GLY A 122 -20.11 9.11 -27.77
C GLY A 122 -19.85 8.67 -26.32
N GLU A 123 -20.59 9.24 -25.35
CA GLU A 123 -20.50 8.92 -23.93
C GLU A 123 -20.83 7.43 -23.65
N GLU A 124 -21.84 6.88 -24.33
CA GLU A 124 -22.22 5.47 -24.20
C GLU A 124 -21.15 4.51 -24.74
N LEU A 125 -20.26 4.98 -25.61
CA LEU A 125 -19.09 4.25 -26.09
C LEU A 125 -17.82 4.54 -25.27
N GLY A 126 -17.91 5.39 -24.22
CA GLY A 126 -16.77 5.79 -23.40
C GLY A 126 -15.83 6.78 -24.09
N LEU A 127 -16.34 7.53 -25.10
CA LEU A 127 -15.58 8.51 -25.86
C LEU A 127 -15.80 9.93 -25.30
N ASN A 128 -14.77 10.78 -25.49
CA ASN A 128 -14.84 12.23 -25.36
C ASN A 128 -14.36 12.89 -26.68
N ASP A 129 -14.42 14.21 -26.78
CA ASP A 129 -14.03 14.94 -27.99
C ASP A 129 -12.52 14.86 -28.32
N ASP A 130 -11.67 14.63 -27.31
CA ASP A 130 -10.24 14.44 -27.51
C ASP A 130 -9.93 13.07 -28.14
N LEU A 131 -10.72 12.03 -27.82
CA LEU A 131 -10.61 10.70 -28.43
C LEU A 131 -11.27 10.65 -29.80
N TYR A 132 -12.48 11.18 -29.93
CA TYR A 132 -13.21 11.20 -31.18
C TYR A 132 -14.10 12.46 -31.27
N PRO A 133 -13.94 13.33 -32.29
CA PRO A 133 -14.68 14.58 -32.41
C PRO A 133 -16.20 14.38 -32.46
N GLY A 134 -16.94 15.22 -31.75
CA GLY A 134 -18.42 15.17 -31.68
C GLY A 134 -18.96 14.16 -30.67
N SER A 135 -18.08 13.55 -29.83
CA SER A 135 -18.49 12.57 -28.82
C SER A 135 -19.23 13.20 -27.62
N GLU A 136 -18.91 14.45 -27.26
CA GLU A 136 -19.53 15.19 -26.15
C GLU A 136 -20.81 15.94 -26.53
N VAL A 137 -21.25 15.83 -27.80
CA VAL A 137 -22.50 16.43 -28.24
C VAL A 137 -23.69 15.77 -27.53
N TYR A 138 -24.60 16.58 -26.96
CA TYR A 138 -25.81 16.05 -26.36
C TYR A 138 -26.72 15.42 -27.45
N GLY A 139 -26.72 14.08 -27.50
CA GLY A 139 -27.45 13.31 -28.51
C GLY A 139 -26.63 12.15 -29.07
N LEU A 140 -26.88 11.82 -30.33
CA LEU A 140 -26.17 10.73 -31.02
C LEU A 140 -24.80 11.16 -31.52
N LEU A 141 -23.85 10.26 -31.51
CA LEU A 141 -22.59 10.43 -32.22
C LEU A 141 -22.84 10.30 -33.73
N ILE A 142 -22.60 11.38 -34.49
CA ILE A 142 -22.72 11.36 -35.93
C ILE A 142 -21.39 10.99 -36.54
N LEU A 143 -21.39 9.90 -37.32
CA LEU A 143 -20.21 9.38 -38.02
C LEU A 143 -20.09 9.99 -39.44
N PRO A 144 -18.91 9.94 -40.06
CA PRO A 144 -18.72 10.34 -41.44
C PRO A 144 -19.61 9.54 -42.42
N GLU A 145 -20.10 10.22 -43.46
CA GLU A 145 -21.03 9.64 -44.48
C GLU A 145 -20.44 8.47 -45.29
N ASP A 146 -19.13 8.35 -45.32
CA ASP A 146 -18.41 7.25 -45.99
C ASP A 146 -18.28 5.97 -45.18
N THR A 147 -18.76 5.94 -43.94
CA THR A 147 -18.75 4.74 -43.11
C THR A 147 -19.77 3.72 -43.61
N ALA A 148 -19.36 2.46 -43.84
CA ALA A 148 -20.23 1.43 -44.40
C ALA A 148 -21.27 0.93 -43.40
N PRO A 149 -22.56 0.80 -43.73
CA PRO A 149 -23.58 0.21 -42.86
C PRO A 149 -23.19 -1.23 -42.46
N GLY A 150 -23.35 -1.57 -41.19
CA GLY A 150 -22.99 -2.87 -40.62
C GLY A 150 -21.51 -3.04 -40.26
N ALA A 151 -20.67 -2.04 -40.58
CA ALA A 151 -19.27 -2.09 -40.18
C ALA A 151 -19.13 -2.02 -38.63
N ASP A 152 -18.14 -2.73 -38.05
CA ASP A 152 -17.83 -2.66 -36.62
C ASP A 152 -17.42 -1.24 -36.23
N ILE A 153 -18.05 -0.74 -35.16
CA ILE A 153 -17.77 0.64 -34.67
C ILE A 153 -16.37 0.79 -34.12
N VAL A 154 -15.80 -0.27 -33.51
CA VAL A 154 -14.54 -0.21 -32.74
C VAL A 154 -13.40 0.39 -33.53
N PRO A 155 -13.03 -0.07 -34.75
CA PRO A 155 -11.95 0.53 -35.53
C PRO A 155 -12.30 1.92 -36.09
N ILE A 156 -13.58 2.22 -36.32
CA ILE A 156 -14.02 3.50 -36.90
C ILE A 156 -13.78 4.65 -35.92
N VAL A 157 -14.07 4.41 -34.65
CA VAL A 157 -13.84 5.42 -33.60
C VAL A 157 -12.47 5.27 -32.94
N GLY A 158 -11.65 4.32 -33.41
CA GLY A 158 -10.27 4.10 -32.94
C GLY A 158 -10.18 3.45 -31.57
N LEU A 159 -11.13 2.60 -31.21
CA LEU A 159 -11.11 1.84 -29.97
C LEU A 159 -10.45 0.44 -30.12
N ASP A 160 -9.85 0.14 -31.27
CA ASP A 160 -9.08 -1.06 -31.56
C ASP A 160 -7.63 -0.98 -31.06
N ASP A 161 -7.41 -0.27 -29.95
CA ASP A 161 -6.09 -0.03 -29.36
C ASP A 161 -6.03 -0.54 -27.91
N TYR A 162 -4.82 -0.58 -27.36
CA TYR A 162 -4.53 -0.99 -26.00
C TYR A 162 -3.68 0.07 -25.28
N ILE A 163 -3.89 0.20 -23.97
CA ILE A 163 -3.01 1.00 -23.12
C ILE A 163 -2.26 0.05 -22.19
N PHE A 164 -0.93 0.11 -22.19
CA PHE A 164 -0.08 -0.51 -21.19
C PHE A 164 0.05 0.45 -20.00
N ASP A 165 -0.45 0.06 -18.83
CA ASP A 165 -0.13 0.79 -17.60
C ASP A 165 1.08 0.13 -16.95
N ILE A 166 2.25 0.78 -17.07
CA ILE A 166 3.56 0.23 -16.70
C ILE A 166 4.05 0.87 -15.41
N SER A 167 4.38 0.04 -14.43
CA SER A 167 5.04 0.46 -13.19
C SER A 167 6.53 0.71 -13.46
N ILE A 168 6.94 1.97 -13.37
CA ILE A 168 8.34 2.35 -13.62
C ILE A 168 9.09 2.41 -12.28
N THR A 169 10.14 1.61 -12.15
CA THR A 169 11.02 1.59 -10.99
C THR A 169 11.84 2.87 -10.84
N ALA A 170 12.33 3.16 -9.64
CA ALA A 170 13.03 4.41 -9.36
C ALA A 170 14.40 4.53 -10.07
N ASN A 171 15.02 3.39 -10.45
CA ASN A 171 16.29 3.34 -11.18
C ASN A 171 16.14 3.58 -12.69
N ARG A 172 14.89 3.50 -13.23
CA ARG A 172 14.62 3.66 -14.67
C ARG A 172 13.81 4.92 -14.98
N PRO A 173 14.29 6.13 -14.59
CA PRO A 173 13.59 7.38 -14.87
C PRO A 173 13.46 7.67 -16.39
N ASP A 174 14.38 7.17 -17.21
CA ASP A 174 14.34 7.22 -18.67
C ASP A 174 13.06 6.62 -19.27
N CYS A 175 12.50 5.60 -18.62
CA CYS A 175 11.26 4.92 -19.03
C CYS A 175 9.97 5.64 -18.57
N GLN A 176 10.06 6.82 -17.94
CA GLN A 176 8.89 7.70 -17.69
C GLN A 176 8.47 8.49 -18.93
N SER A 177 8.66 7.91 -20.09
CA SER A 177 8.33 8.48 -21.40
C SER A 177 7.95 7.36 -22.36
N VAL A 178 7.14 7.72 -23.39
CA VAL A 178 6.78 6.77 -24.44
C VAL A 178 8.03 6.34 -25.23
N LEU A 179 8.93 7.27 -25.52
CA LEU A 179 10.19 6.98 -26.23
C LEU A 179 11.12 6.08 -25.40
N GLY A 180 11.16 6.27 -24.07
CA GLY A 180 11.94 5.39 -23.18
C GLY A 180 11.44 3.94 -23.20
N ILE A 181 10.13 3.74 -23.15
CA ILE A 181 9.52 2.42 -23.32
C ILE A 181 9.73 1.89 -24.74
N ALA A 182 9.64 2.75 -25.76
CA ALA A 182 9.88 2.33 -27.14
C ALA A 182 11.33 1.82 -27.36
N ARG A 183 12.35 2.39 -26.67
CA ARG A 183 13.72 1.86 -26.69
C ARG A 183 13.79 0.42 -26.17
N GLU A 184 13.14 0.16 -25.05
CA GLU A 184 13.07 -1.19 -24.47
C GLU A 184 12.31 -2.17 -25.36
N VAL A 185 11.18 -1.73 -25.95
CA VAL A 185 10.43 -2.54 -26.92
C VAL A 185 11.28 -2.83 -28.16
N ALA A 186 12.03 -1.85 -28.67
CA ALA A 186 12.94 -2.03 -29.80
C ALA A 186 14.05 -3.06 -29.47
N ALA A 187 14.64 -2.98 -28.26
CA ALA A 187 15.69 -3.88 -27.82
C ALA A 187 15.19 -5.32 -27.68
N VAL A 188 14.06 -5.53 -26.97
CA VAL A 188 13.51 -6.88 -26.71
C VAL A 188 12.98 -7.55 -27.98
N LEU A 189 12.49 -6.76 -28.97
CA LEU A 189 12.05 -7.28 -30.26
C LEU A 189 13.20 -7.41 -31.28
N GLY A 190 14.37 -6.86 -30.98
CA GLY A 190 15.50 -6.79 -31.92
C GLY A 190 15.17 -5.95 -33.16
N LYS A 191 14.32 -4.93 -33.02
CA LYS A 191 13.88 -4.02 -34.09
C LYS A 191 14.59 -2.68 -33.96
N PRO A 192 14.75 -1.93 -35.05
CA PRO A 192 15.30 -0.57 -34.99
C PRO A 192 14.30 0.40 -34.32
N LEU A 193 14.83 1.34 -33.54
CA LEU A 193 14.06 2.46 -33.00
C LEU A 193 14.02 3.59 -34.07
N LYS A 194 12.83 4.15 -34.28
CA LYS A 194 12.63 5.34 -35.11
C LYS A 194 12.53 6.56 -34.18
N MET A 195 13.54 7.45 -34.25
CA MET A 195 13.50 8.67 -33.43
C MET A 195 12.47 9.66 -33.99
N PRO A 196 11.72 10.40 -33.11
CA PRO A 196 10.86 11.48 -33.57
C PRO A 196 11.67 12.59 -34.25
N ALA A 197 11.05 13.32 -35.16
CA ALA A 197 11.68 14.47 -35.82
C ALA A 197 11.92 15.60 -34.79
N MET A 198 13.11 16.18 -34.79
CA MET A 198 13.56 17.23 -33.85
C MET A 198 14.23 18.40 -34.56
N ASP A 199 14.30 18.37 -35.88
CA ASP A 199 14.88 19.45 -36.71
C ASP A 199 13.93 20.65 -36.76
N TYR A 200 14.46 21.84 -36.57
CA TYR A 200 13.73 23.10 -36.68
C TYR A 200 14.67 24.17 -37.26
N THR A 201 14.09 25.23 -37.80
CA THR A 201 14.85 26.34 -38.36
C THR A 201 14.35 27.66 -37.75
N PRO A 202 15.18 28.43 -37.05
CA PRO A 202 14.84 29.79 -36.66
C PRO A 202 14.54 30.67 -37.88
N VAL A 203 13.45 31.42 -37.84
CA VAL A 203 12.96 32.22 -38.95
C VAL A 203 13.11 33.72 -38.74
N CYS A 204 13.48 34.16 -37.52
CA CYS A 204 13.61 35.58 -37.20
C CYS A 204 14.57 35.83 -36.02
N GLU A 205 15.03 37.07 -35.93
CA GLU A 205 15.78 37.59 -34.80
C GLU A 205 14.84 37.99 -33.66
N PRO A 206 15.30 37.99 -32.37
CA PRO A 206 14.53 38.49 -31.25
C PRO A 206 14.23 39.98 -31.38
N ASP A 207 13.02 40.40 -31.04
CA ASP A 207 12.57 41.80 -31.10
C ASP A 207 12.95 42.63 -29.88
N ALA A 208 13.31 41.95 -28.79
CA ALA A 208 13.73 42.59 -27.55
C ALA A 208 14.72 41.72 -26.78
N PRO A 209 15.58 42.32 -25.95
CA PRO A 209 16.49 41.57 -25.08
C PRO A 209 15.72 40.82 -23.98
N ILE A 210 16.12 39.58 -23.72
CA ILE A 210 15.68 38.76 -22.63
C ILE A 210 16.90 38.42 -21.77
N SER A 211 16.78 38.34 -20.47
CA SER A 211 17.84 37.90 -19.55
C SER A 211 17.47 36.59 -18.87
N VAL A 212 18.38 35.61 -18.91
CA VAL A 212 18.20 34.34 -18.17
C VAL A 212 19.43 34.07 -17.33
N GLN A 213 19.24 33.80 -16.04
CA GLN A 213 20.31 33.55 -15.06
C GLN A 213 19.99 32.36 -14.17
N VAL A 214 21.02 31.62 -13.74
CA VAL A 214 20.91 30.55 -12.74
C VAL A 214 21.84 30.89 -11.58
N GLU A 215 21.26 31.28 -10.45
CA GLU A 215 21.99 31.61 -9.21
C GLU A 215 22.22 30.38 -8.32
N ALA A 216 21.51 29.27 -8.55
CA ALA A 216 21.61 28.03 -7.80
C ALA A 216 21.99 26.85 -8.73
N PRO A 217 23.21 26.82 -9.30
CA PRO A 217 23.62 25.77 -10.24
C PRO A 217 23.73 24.38 -9.58
N ASP A 218 23.86 24.31 -8.28
CA ASP A 218 23.83 23.07 -7.50
C ASP A 218 22.42 22.40 -7.49
N LEU A 219 21.36 23.21 -7.64
CA LEU A 219 19.98 22.74 -7.68
C LEU A 219 19.38 22.73 -9.12
N CYS A 220 19.99 23.48 -10.03
CA CYS A 220 19.63 23.53 -11.44
C CYS A 220 20.88 23.35 -12.31
N PRO A 221 21.33 22.11 -12.56
CA PRO A 221 22.58 21.85 -13.27
C PRO A 221 22.54 22.18 -14.76
N ARG A 222 21.38 22.27 -15.38
CA ARG A 222 21.18 22.77 -16.76
C ARG A 222 19.84 23.46 -16.89
N TYR A 223 19.83 24.63 -17.48
CA TYR A 223 18.63 25.41 -17.80
C TYR A 223 18.70 25.91 -19.23
N MET A 224 17.79 25.45 -20.06
CA MET A 224 17.64 25.90 -21.43
C MET A 224 16.39 26.75 -21.57
N ALA A 225 16.46 27.81 -22.35
CA ALA A 225 15.31 28.64 -22.69
C ALA A 225 15.37 29.10 -24.14
N HIS A 226 14.23 29.06 -24.80
CA HIS A 226 14.12 29.48 -26.22
C HIS A 226 12.96 30.43 -26.42
N TYR A 227 13.23 31.55 -27.10
CA TYR A 227 12.23 32.57 -27.38
C TYR A 227 11.50 32.28 -28.69
N VAL A 228 10.16 32.27 -28.60
CA VAL A 228 9.26 32.18 -29.77
C VAL A 228 8.31 33.37 -29.74
N ARG A 229 8.14 34.02 -30.90
CA ARG A 229 7.25 35.20 -31.06
C ARG A 229 6.11 34.91 -32.03
N ASN A 230 5.18 35.86 -32.13
CA ASN A 230 4.03 35.79 -33.06
C ASN A 230 3.23 34.48 -32.81
N ILE A 231 3.02 34.15 -31.55
CA ILE A 231 2.28 32.93 -31.18
C ILE A 231 0.87 32.98 -31.75
N ARG A 232 0.49 31.88 -32.36
CA ARG A 232 -0.85 31.64 -32.91
C ARG A 232 -1.54 30.57 -32.07
N MET A 233 -2.26 31.02 -31.01
CA MET A 233 -3.03 30.15 -30.16
C MET A 233 -4.19 29.52 -30.91
N GLY A 234 -4.42 28.24 -30.73
CA GLY A 234 -5.48 27.48 -31.37
C GLY A 234 -5.66 26.10 -30.80
N GLU A 235 -6.52 25.29 -31.41
CA GLU A 235 -6.70 23.91 -31.05
C GLU A 235 -5.57 23.03 -31.54
N SER A 236 -5.22 22.02 -30.78
CA SER A 236 -4.28 20.97 -31.17
C SER A 236 -4.85 20.07 -32.27
N PRO A 237 -4.00 19.49 -33.13
CA PRO A 237 -4.43 18.50 -34.12
C PRO A 237 -4.96 17.22 -33.42
N ARG A 238 -5.85 16.52 -34.14
CA ARG A 238 -6.53 15.34 -33.62
C ARG A 238 -5.58 14.27 -33.03
N TRP A 239 -4.47 13.99 -33.71
CA TRP A 239 -3.50 13.00 -33.30
C TRP A 239 -2.88 13.36 -31.92
N MET A 240 -2.54 14.65 -31.69
CA MET A 240 -1.97 15.12 -30.44
C MET A 240 -2.99 15.06 -29.29
N LYS A 241 -4.24 15.54 -29.53
CA LYS A 241 -5.34 15.41 -28.56
C LYS A 241 -5.54 13.97 -28.14
N ARG A 242 -5.54 13.04 -29.10
CA ARG A 242 -5.69 11.60 -28.85
C ARG A 242 -4.53 11.02 -28.03
N HIS A 243 -3.27 11.35 -28.36
CA HIS A 243 -2.12 10.89 -27.56
C HIS A 243 -2.21 11.34 -26.10
N LEU A 244 -2.57 12.61 -25.86
CA LEU A 244 -2.78 13.15 -24.53
C LEU A 244 -3.92 12.42 -23.79
N ALA A 245 -5.07 12.27 -24.43
CA ALA A 245 -6.25 11.64 -23.86
C ALA A 245 -6.00 10.17 -23.47
N LEU A 246 -5.32 9.39 -24.33
CA LEU A 246 -4.96 8.01 -24.05
C LEU A 246 -3.99 7.87 -22.87
N CYS A 247 -3.17 8.89 -22.62
CA CYS A 247 -2.30 8.97 -21.44
C CYS A 247 -2.99 9.60 -20.20
N GLY A 248 -4.26 10.02 -20.32
CA GLY A 248 -5.05 10.58 -19.23
C GLY A 248 -4.93 12.09 -19.04
N LEU A 249 -4.40 12.81 -20.03
CA LEU A 249 -4.32 14.28 -20.07
C LEU A 249 -5.41 14.84 -20.99
N ARG A 250 -5.98 15.99 -20.60
CA ARG A 250 -6.93 16.73 -21.43
C ARG A 250 -6.20 17.75 -22.29
N SER A 251 -6.61 17.88 -23.55
CA SER A 251 -6.15 18.94 -24.44
C SER A 251 -6.60 20.32 -23.93
N ILE A 252 -5.71 21.31 -24.01
CA ILE A 252 -5.99 22.69 -23.55
C ILE A 252 -5.83 23.67 -24.73
N SER A 253 -4.67 23.74 -25.31
CA SER A 253 -4.37 24.57 -26.50
C SER A 253 -3.10 24.03 -27.17
N ASN A 254 -2.91 24.36 -28.45
CA ASN A 254 -1.79 23.86 -29.22
C ASN A 254 -0.40 23.98 -28.53
N VAL A 255 -0.09 25.13 -27.93
CA VAL A 255 1.23 25.35 -27.29
C VAL A 255 1.35 24.60 -25.95
N VAL A 256 0.29 24.63 -25.14
CA VAL A 256 0.28 23.86 -23.87
C VAL A 256 0.34 22.36 -24.14
N ASP A 257 -0.37 21.91 -25.16
CA ASP A 257 -0.39 20.51 -25.56
C ASP A 257 0.95 20.06 -26.14
N ILE A 258 1.69 20.92 -26.82
CA ILE A 258 3.08 20.66 -27.24
C ILE A 258 3.96 20.39 -26.01
N THR A 259 3.85 21.19 -24.94
CA THR A 259 4.64 20.96 -23.72
C THR A 259 4.25 19.65 -23.02
N ASN A 260 2.96 19.36 -22.93
CA ASN A 260 2.44 18.12 -22.37
C ASN A 260 2.80 16.89 -23.24
N HIS A 261 2.71 17.00 -24.54
CA HIS A 261 3.10 15.95 -25.47
C HIS A 261 4.60 15.64 -25.35
N THR A 262 5.46 16.65 -25.31
CA THR A 262 6.91 16.49 -25.13
C THR A 262 7.23 15.85 -23.78
N LEU A 263 6.51 16.21 -22.72
CA LEU A 263 6.62 15.56 -21.40
C LEU A 263 6.31 14.06 -21.47
N LEU A 264 5.25 13.65 -22.15
CA LEU A 264 4.87 12.24 -22.29
C LEU A 264 5.78 11.49 -23.26
N GLU A 265 6.09 12.11 -24.40
CA GLU A 265 6.90 11.51 -25.47
C GLU A 265 8.36 11.33 -25.07
N MET A 266 8.98 12.40 -24.55
CA MET A 266 10.43 12.47 -24.28
C MET A 266 10.79 12.31 -22.80
N GLY A 267 9.82 12.42 -21.88
CA GLY A 267 10.09 12.41 -20.45
C GLY A 267 10.63 13.73 -19.89
N GLN A 268 10.70 14.77 -20.72
CA GLN A 268 11.22 16.09 -20.35
C GLN A 268 10.08 17.03 -19.98
N PRO A 269 9.92 17.41 -18.70
CA PRO A 269 8.97 18.45 -18.35
C PRO A 269 9.40 19.81 -18.91
N MET A 270 8.44 20.55 -19.42
CA MET A 270 8.64 21.88 -19.98
C MET A 270 7.64 22.88 -19.40
N HIS A 271 8.00 24.15 -19.43
CA HIS A 271 7.08 25.24 -19.17
C HIS A 271 7.19 26.31 -20.27
N ALA A 272 6.11 27.04 -20.49
CA ALA A 272 6.07 28.16 -21.43
C ALA A 272 5.60 29.42 -20.67
N PHE A 273 6.50 30.37 -20.52
CA PHE A 273 6.21 31.68 -19.90
C PHE A 273 5.68 32.65 -20.94
N ASP A 274 4.54 33.30 -20.67
CA ASP A 274 4.07 34.46 -21.42
C ASP A 274 4.99 35.67 -21.12
N LEU A 275 5.81 36.05 -22.10
CA LEU A 275 6.82 37.10 -21.90
C LEU A 275 6.23 38.48 -21.64
N ASP A 276 4.98 38.73 -21.99
CA ASP A 276 4.32 40.00 -21.70
C ASP A 276 3.88 40.07 -20.22
N LYS A 277 3.83 38.93 -19.52
CA LYS A 277 3.54 38.81 -18.08
C LYS A 277 4.79 38.70 -17.21
N VAL A 278 5.97 38.47 -17.81
CA VAL A 278 7.24 38.34 -17.11
C VAL A 278 7.89 39.73 -16.95
N ALA A 279 7.93 40.22 -15.71
CA ALA A 279 8.48 41.53 -15.39
C ALA A 279 9.96 41.63 -15.80
N GLY A 280 10.30 42.72 -16.50
CA GLY A 280 11.66 43.00 -16.96
C GLY A 280 12.14 42.05 -18.06
N ARG A 281 11.31 41.19 -18.62
CA ARG A 281 11.70 40.10 -19.54
C ARG A 281 12.94 39.36 -19.03
N SER A 282 12.92 39.03 -17.75
CA SER A 282 14.04 38.43 -17.01
C SER A 282 13.61 37.19 -16.30
N ILE A 283 14.38 36.12 -16.41
CA ILE A 283 14.19 34.86 -15.67
C ILE A 283 15.43 34.60 -14.81
N THR A 284 15.22 34.38 -13.53
CA THR A 284 16.28 34.04 -12.58
C THR A 284 15.89 32.81 -11.78
N VAL A 285 16.68 31.73 -11.91
CA VAL A 285 16.51 30.50 -11.12
C VAL A 285 17.30 30.62 -9.85
N ARG A 286 16.62 30.71 -8.69
CA ARG A 286 17.24 30.96 -7.40
C ARG A 286 16.53 30.25 -6.25
N ARG A 287 17.15 30.21 -5.09
CA ARG A 287 16.45 29.83 -3.86
C ARG A 287 15.43 30.89 -3.47
N ALA A 288 14.29 30.45 -2.95
CA ALA A 288 13.27 31.37 -2.43
C ALA A 288 13.78 32.14 -1.21
N GLN A 289 13.22 33.32 -0.96
CA GLN A 289 13.44 34.07 0.26
C GLN A 289 12.49 33.59 1.36
N ALA A 290 12.86 33.75 2.62
CA ALA A 290 12.01 33.39 3.75
C ALA A 290 10.71 34.19 3.76
N GLY A 291 9.56 33.51 3.72
CA GLY A 291 8.25 34.16 3.69
C GLY A 291 7.78 34.63 2.32
N GLU A 292 8.55 34.40 1.28
CA GLU A 292 8.14 34.70 -0.11
C GLU A 292 6.90 33.89 -0.50
N LYS A 293 6.01 34.45 -1.29
CA LYS A 293 4.74 33.83 -1.65
C LYS A 293 4.65 33.59 -3.16
N ILE A 294 3.97 32.50 -3.53
CA ILE A 294 3.60 32.19 -4.90
C ILE A 294 2.18 31.61 -4.94
N THR A 295 1.40 31.99 -5.96
CA THR A 295 0.14 31.33 -6.31
C THR A 295 0.38 30.50 -7.57
N THR A 296 0.13 29.20 -7.52
CA THR A 296 0.35 28.26 -8.63
C THR A 296 -0.81 28.25 -9.61
N LEU A 297 -0.63 27.62 -10.79
CA LEU A 297 -1.64 27.50 -11.85
C LEU A 297 -2.96 26.84 -11.39
N ASP A 298 -2.93 26.02 -10.36
CA ASP A 298 -4.09 25.40 -9.71
C ASP A 298 -4.67 26.27 -8.56
N GLU A 299 -4.37 27.58 -8.57
CA GLU A 299 -4.90 28.61 -7.65
C GLU A 299 -4.53 28.41 -6.16
N LYS A 300 -3.55 27.60 -5.83
CA LYS A 300 -3.07 27.42 -4.44
C LYS A 300 -2.00 28.42 -4.09
N GLU A 301 -2.09 29.02 -2.91
CA GLU A 301 -1.08 29.94 -2.37
C GLU A 301 -0.13 29.21 -1.43
N PHE A 302 1.18 29.37 -1.65
CA PHE A 302 2.24 28.82 -0.82
C PHE A 302 3.13 29.89 -0.24
N THR A 303 3.54 29.70 1.02
CA THR A 303 4.61 30.49 1.68
C THR A 303 5.90 29.69 1.64
N LEU A 304 6.93 30.28 1.07
CA LEU A 304 8.19 29.61 0.73
C LEU A 304 9.27 29.88 1.76
N ASN A 305 10.31 29.09 1.70
CA ASN A 305 11.53 29.20 2.49
C ASN A 305 12.78 28.93 1.63
N PRO A 306 14.00 29.21 2.11
CA PRO A 306 15.23 29.07 1.32
C PRO A 306 15.58 27.65 0.86
N ALA A 307 14.88 26.61 1.34
CA ALA A 307 15.04 25.25 0.82
C ALA A 307 14.30 25.01 -0.50
N ASN A 308 13.35 25.90 -0.86
CA ASN A 308 12.59 25.82 -2.09
C ASN A 308 13.33 26.50 -3.24
N LEU A 309 13.36 25.85 -4.41
CA LEU A 309 13.88 26.45 -5.64
C LEU A 309 12.74 27.08 -6.41
N VAL A 310 12.93 28.32 -6.85
CA VAL A 310 11.95 29.10 -7.61
C VAL A 310 12.55 29.66 -8.89
N ILE A 311 11.68 29.84 -9.87
CA ILE A 311 11.97 30.63 -11.06
C ILE A 311 11.27 31.97 -10.87
N CYS A 312 12.03 33.06 -11.00
CA CYS A 312 11.56 34.41 -10.73
C CYS A 312 11.68 35.26 -11.99
N ASP A 313 10.78 36.22 -12.11
CA ASP A 313 10.99 37.38 -12.96
C ASP A 313 11.82 38.46 -12.22
N ALA A 314 11.87 39.69 -12.73
CA ALA A 314 12.59 40.77 -12.08
C ALA A 314 12.02 41.20 -10.69
N GLU A 315 10.78 40.79 -10.36
CA GLU A 315 10.07 41.29 -9.17
C GLU A 315 9.67 40.15 -8.22
N LYS A 316 9.26 38.97 -8.72
CA LYS A 316 8.58 37.92 -7.92
C LYS A 316 8.78 36.52 -8.50
N PRO A 317 8.45 35.44 -7.74
CA PRO A 317 8.39 34.09 -8.25
C PRO A 317 7.28 33.93 -9.31
N VAL A 318 7.63 33.25 -10.40
CA VAL A 318 6.73 32.91 -11.53
C VAL A 318 6.57 31.39 -11.69
N ALA A 319 7.38 30.58 -11.02
CA ALA A 319 7.17 29.13 -10.94
C ALA A 319 7.88 28.52 -9.71
N LEU A 320 7.32 27.41 -9.20
CA LEU A 320 8.04 26.46 -8.36
C LEU A 320 8.84 25.54 -9.27
N ALA A 321 10.17 25.65 -9.23
CA ALA A 321 11.05 24.95 -10.17
C ALA A 321 10.83 23.43 -10.17
N GLY A 322 10.50 22.88 -11.34
CA GLY A 322 10.24 21.45 -11.55
C GLY A 322 8.94 20.90 -10.92
N ILE A 323 8.07 21.77 -10.40
CA ILE A 323 6.82 21.35 -9.74
C ILE A 323 5.61 21.95 -10.47
N MET A 324 5.45 23.28 -10.44
CA MET A 324 4.26 23.91 -10.99
C MET A 324 4.53 25.38 -11.38
N GLY A 325 4.01 25.79 -12.54
CA GLY A 325 4.03 27.17 -12.98
C GLY A 325 3.18 28.10 -12.05
N GLY A 326 3.52 29.38 -12.04
CA GLY A 326 2.73 30.40 -11.34
C GLY A 326 1.53 30.88 -12.17
N ALA A 327 0.43 31.18 -11.50
CA ALA A 327 -0.75 31.75 -12.14
C ALA A 327 -0.49 33.12 -12.82
N ASN A 328 0.56 33.81 -12.39
CA ASN A 328 0.94 35.13 -12.84
C ASN A 328 1.75 35.19 -14.14
N SER A 329 2.17 34.05 -14.68
CA SER A 329 3.02 33.96 -15.90
C SER A 329 2.49 32.97 -16.94
N GLY A 330 1.35 32.33 -16.66
CA GLY A 330 0.72 31.37 -17.55
C GLY A 330 0.21 32.00 -18.84
N MET A 331 0.19 31.20 -19.92
CA MET A 331 -0.33 31.59 -21.21
C MET A 331 -1.85 31.71 -21.23
N ASP A 332 -2.38 32.56 -22.10
CA ASP A 332 -3.79 32.69 -22.43
C ASP A 332 -3.98 32.99 -23.92
N ASP A 333 -5.23 33.15 -24.37
CA ASP A 333 -5.59 33.42 -25.77
C ASP A 333 -4.99 34.71 -26.34
N LYS A 334 -4.40 35.57 -25.50
CA LYS A 334 -3.76 36.85 -25.90
C LYS A 334 -2.23 36.78 -25.89
N THR A 335 -1.68 35.63 -25.57
CA THR A 335 -0.23 35.43 -25.57
C THR A 335 0.33 35.61 -26.97
N HIS A 336 1.22 36.55 -27.16
CA HIS A 336 1.88 36.85 -28.47
C HIS A 336 3.33 36.40 -28.51
N SER A 337 3.95 36.23 -27.33
CA SER A 337 5.34 35.83 -27.25
C SER A 337 5.56 34.93 -26.02
N LEU A 338 6.39 33.94 -26.19
CA LEU A 338 6.69 33.01 -25.10
C LEU A 338 8.19 32.72 -24.98
N LEU A 339 8.60 32.36 -23.78
CA LEU A 339 9.89 31.77 -23.49
C LEU A 339 9.65 30.32 -23.01
N PHE A 340 10.10 29.35 -23.83
CA PHE A 340 10.14 27.96 -23.36
C PHE A 340 11.22 27.79 -22.30
N GLU A 341 10.88 27.03 -21.26
CA GLU A 341 11.78 26.51 -20.27
C GLU A 341 11.94 25.00 -20.47
N CYS A 342 13.18 24.55 -20.41
CA CYS A 342 13.51 23.13 -20.46
C CYS A 342 14.75 22.93 -19.59
N ALA A 343 14.60 22.27 -18.44
CA ALA A 343 15.65 22.26 -17.43
C ALA A 343 15.87 20.89 -16.80
N THR A 344 16.96 20.75 -16.07
CA THR A 344 17.21 19.66 -15.14
C THR A 344 17.32 20.24 -13.74
N PHE A 345 16.56 19.67 -12.80
CA PHE A 345 16.57 20.09 -11.39
C PHE A 345 17.03 18.94 -10.50
N ALA A 346 17.67 19.29 -9.37
CA ALA A 346 18.13 18.30 -8.40
C ALA A 346 16.96 17.51 -7.79
N ARG A 347 16.99 16.19 -7.92
CA ARG A 347 15.95 15.22 -7.47
C ARG A 347 15.49 15.50 -6.03
N ASP A 348 16.46 15.63 -5.12
CA ASP A 348 16.20 15.85 -3.69
C ASP A 348 15.51 17.16 -3.41
N SER A 349 15.82 18.22 -4.15
CA SER A 349 15.20 19.53 -3.99
C SER A 349 13.73 19.50 -4.40
N VAL A 350 13.44 18.94 -5.57
CA VAL A 350 12.06 18.82 -6.07
C VAL A 350 11.25 17.93 -5.13
N ARG A 351 11.77 16.75 -4.75
CA ARG A 351 11.09 15.82 -3.84
C ARG A 351 10.78 16.44 -2.47
N LYS A 352 11.76 17.13 -1.84
CA LYS A 352 11.56 17.76 -0.55
C LYS A 352 10.54 18.89 -0.62
N THR A 353 10.61 19.71 -1.67
CA THR A 353 9.69 20.83 -1.89
C THR A 353 8.27 20.35 -2.16
N SER A 354 8.09 19.40 -3.10
CA SER A 354 6.81 18.81 -3.46
C SER A 354 6.11 18.20 -2.23
N ARG A 355 6.84 17.42 -1.43
CA ARG A 355 6.29 16.82 -0.20
C ARG A 355 5.97 17.84 0.90
N ALA A 356 6.86 18.80 1.11
CA ALA A 356 6.67 19.82 2.16
C ALA A 356 5.48 20.73 1.88
N LEU A 357 5.22 21.02 0.60
CA LEU A 357 4.09 21.84 0.16
C LEU A 357 2.83 21.02 -0.14
N GLY A 358 2.93 19.68 -0.20
CA GLY A 358 1.83 18.81 -0.62
C GLY A 358 1.41 19.02 -2.07
N GLN A 359 2.33 19.51 -2.92
CA GLN A 359 2.08 19.85 -4.33
C GLN A 359 2.77 18.85 -5.24
N ASN A 360 2.00 17.91 -5.79
CA ASN A 360 2.46 16.90 -6.75
C ASN A 360 1.97 17.24 -8.16
N SER A 361 2.79 16.91 -9.16
CA SER A 361 2.47 17.06 -10.59
C SER A 361 3.19 16.00 -11.41
N ASP A 362 2.80 15.84 -12.67
CA ASP A 362 3.51 15.00 -13.65
C ASP A 362 4.97 15.43 -13.87
N SER A 363 5.23 16.72 -13.73
CA SER A 363 6.57 17.32 -13.76
C SER A 363 7.38 16.88 -12.54
N SER A 364 6.85 17.09 -11.31
CA SER A 364 7.55 16.73 -10.07
C SER A 364 7.81 15.22 -10.00
N ALA A 365 6.88 14.38 -10.46
CA ALA A 365 7.05 12.93 -10.49
C ALA A 365 8.25 12.48 -11.34
N ARG A 366 8.54 13.18 -12.45
CA ARG A 366 9.70 12.91 -13.28
C ARG A 366 10.99 13.43 -12.65
N TYR A 367 11.01 14.67 -12.18
CA TYR A 367 12.20 15.25 -11.55
C TYR A 367 12.60 14.54 -10.25
N GLU A 368 11.63 14.07 -9.46
CA GLU A 368 11.90 13.30 -8.24
C GLU A 368 12.62 11.98 -8.51
N LYS A 369 12.37 11.35 -9.66
CA LYS A 369 13.08 10.12 -10.09
C LYS A 369 14.36 10.46 -10.87
N GLY A 370 14.36 11.56 -11.59
CA GLY A 370 15.49 12.09 -12.33
C GLY A 370 15.15 12.39 -13.78
N VAL A 371 15.71 13.49 -14.26
CA VAL A 371 15.73 13.88 -15.67
C VAL A 371 17.20 14.13 -16.01
N ASP A 372 17.73 13.41 -16.98
CA ASP A 372 19.15 13.51 -17.32
C ASP A 372 19.50 14.89 -17.92
N ARG A 373 20.79 15.24 -17.89
CA ARG A 373 21.27 16.56 -18.30
C ARG A 373 21.25 16.79 -19.82
N ASN A 374 21.05 15.74 -20.62
CA ASN A 374 20.91 15.84 -22.08
C ASN A 374 19.45 16.02 -22.49
N SER A 375 18.51 15.57 -21.68
CA SER A 375 17.07 15.59 -21.95
C SER A 375 16.53 17.00 -22.28
N PRO A 376 16.98 18.11 -21.64
CA PRO A 376 16.52 19.46 -21.98
C PRO A 376 16.74 19.86 -23.44
N GLU A 377 17.88 19.48 -24.02
CA GLU A 377 18.19 19.78 -25.43
C GLU A 377 17.27 19.02 -26.37
N LEU A 378 17.09 17.73 -26.14
CA LEU A 378 16.23 16.88 -26.98
C LEU A 378 14.75 17.29 -26.83
N GLY A 379 14.28 17.55 -25.63
CA GLY A 379 12.89 17.97 -25.38
C GLY A 379 12.61 19.35 -26.01
N LEU A 380 13.53 20.30 -25.86
CA LEU A 380 13.39 21.62 -26.45
C LEU A 380 13.38 21.54 -27.98
N ALA A 381 14.29 20.78 -28.59
CA ALA A 381 14.33 20.57 -30.03
C ALA A 381 13.02 19.95 -30.54
N ARG A 382 12.48 18.96 -29.85
CA ARG A 382 11.19 18.36 -30.21
C ARG A 382 10.03 19.34 -30.13
N ALA A 383 9.96 20.14 -29.09
CA ALA A 383 8.90 21.15 -28.94
C ALA A 383 8.98 22.23 -30.03
N LEU A 384 10.18 22.68 -30.35
CA LEU A 384 10.38 23.66 -31.44
C LEU A 384 10.06 23.08 -32.83
N HIS A 385 10.39 21.80 -33.05
CA HIS A 385 9.93 21.10 -34.28
C HIS A 385 8.41 21.12 -34.38
N LEU A 386 7.69 20.79 -33.26
CA LEU A 386 6.22 20.83 -33.23
C LEU A 386 5.65 22.24 -33.43
N ILE A 387 6.28 23.27 -32.86
CA ILE A 387 5.91 24.69 -33.14
C ILE A 387 6.00 24.99 -34.65
N GLN A 388 7.04 24.53 -35.31
CA GLN A 388 7.23 24.70 -36.74
C GLN A 388 6.23 23.87 -37.57
N GLU A 389 6.06 22.59 -37.23
CA GLU A 389 5.15 21.67 -37.93
C GLU A 389 3.70 22.16 -37.90
N LEU A 390 3.26 22.62 -36.71
CA LEU A 390 1.89 23.10 -36.48
C LEU A 390 1.70 24.58 -36.80
N ASP A 391 2.73 25.27 -37.29
CA ASP A 391 2.70 26.71 -37.57
C ASP A 391 2.20 27.56 -36.39
N CYS A 392 2.61 27.21 -35.16
CA CYS A 392 2.11 27.85 -33.95
C CYS A 392 2.83 29.14 -33.52
N GLY A 393 3.97 29.47 -34.15
CA GLY A 393 4.76 30.64 -33.80
C GLY A 393 6.05 30.76 -34.65
N ASP A 394 6.71 31.90 -34.53
CA ASP A 394 7.96 32.20 -35.24
C ASP A 394 9.13 31.96 -34.30
N ILE A 395 9.90 30.91 -34.54
CA ILE A 395 11.08 30.54 -33.77
C ILE A 395 12.18 31.57 -33.98
N THR A 396 12.70 32.17 -32.91
CA THR A 396 13.80 33.15 -33.01
C THR A 396 15.16 32.46 -32.93
N THR A 397 16.23 33.22 -33.21
CA THR A 397 17.62 32.76 -33.00
C THR A 397 18.07 32.78 -31.56
N LEU A 398 17.26 33.30 -30.60
CA LEU A 398 17.61 33.45 -29.20
C LEU A 398 17.35 32.14 -28.42
N CYS A 399 18.43 31.47 -28.10
CA CYS A 399 18.45 30.31 -27.22
C CYS A 399 19.46 30.51 -26.09
N TYR A 400 19.07 30.16 -24.87
CA TYR A 400 19.97 30.08 -23.72
C TYR A 400 20.23 28.60 -23.39
N ASP A 401 21.47 28.26 -23.08
CA ASP A 401 21.88 26.98 -22.50
C ASP A 401 22.87 27.24 -21.37
N LEU A 402 22.38 27.27 -20.15
CA LEU A 402 23.13 27.57 -18.95
C LEU A 402 23.41 26.26 -18.20
N THR A 403 24.70 25.96 -18.01
CA THR A 403 25.14 24.73 -17.33
C THR A 403 25.93 25.04 -16.05
N ASP A 404 26.05 24.03 -15.20
CA ASP A 404 26.90 24.10 -13.98
C ASP A 404 28.39 23.92 -14.28
N GLY A 405 28.79 23.87 -15.55
CA GLY A 405 30.15 23.72 -16.00
C GLY A 405 30.71 22.31 -16.01
N ARG A 406 29.95 21.31 -15.52
CA ARG A 406 30.36 19.91 -15.62
C ARG A 406 30.15 19.40 -17.05
N PRO A 407 31.13 18.66 -17.64
CA PRO A 407 30.99 18.11 -18.97
C PRO A 407 29.83 17.10 -19.03
N LEU A 408 29.22 16.98 -20.22
CA LEU A 408 28.23 15.97 -20.55
C LEU A 408 28.94 14.81 -21.24
N GLU A 409 29.43 13.86 -20.45
CA GLU A 409 30.21 12.71 -20.93
C GLU A 409 29.50 11.39 -20.61
N ARG A 410 29.56 10.44 -21.56
CA ARG A 410 29.10 9.07 -21.33
C ARG A 410 30.00 8.38 -20.32
N LYS A 411 29.41 7.72 -19.34
CA LYS A 411 30.13 6.94 -18.33
C LYS A 411 30.79 5.73 -19.00
N GLN A 412 32.06 5.52 -18.72
CA GLN A 412 32.83 4.39 -19.24
C GLN A 412 33.06 3.35 -18.15
N ILE A 413 32.74 2.08 -18.44
CA ILE A 413 32.85 0.95 -17.54
C ILE A 413 33.84 -0.07 -18.14
N CYS A 414 34.91 -0.35 -17.42
CA CYS A 414 35.90 -1.34 -17.82
C CYS A 414 35.55 -2.71 -17.24
N THR A 415 35.33 -3.70 -18.09
CA THR A 415 34.95 -5.05 -17.66
C THR A 415 35.55 -6.15 -18.57
N THR A 416 35.15 -7.40 -18.34
CA THR A 416 35.40 -8.53 -19.23
C THR A 416 34.18 -9.42 -19.35
N PRO A 417 33.98 -10.15 -20.46
CA PRO A 417 32.88 -11.13 -20.58
C PRO A 417 32.85 -12.12 -19.43
N ALA A 418 34.00 -12.57 -18.98
CA ALA A 418 34.12 -13.52 -17.86
C ALA A 418 33.57 -12.95 -16.53
N LYS A 419 33.76 -11.64 -16.26
CA LYS A 419 33.19 -10.99 -15.06
C LYS A 419 31.69 -10.94 -15.14
N ILE A 420 31.12 -10.58 -16.28
CA ILE A 420 29.67 -10.57 -16.50
C ILE A 420 29.10 -11.98 -16.30
N CYS A 421 29.66 -12.98 -16.97
CA CYS A 421 29.21 -14.38 -16.80
C CYS A 421 29.36 -14.88 -15.35
N ALA A 422 30.39 -14.43 -14.62
CA ALA A 422 30.59 -14.83 -13.22
C ALA A 422 29.49 -14.27 -12.30
N VAL A 423 29.02 -13.04 -12.54
CA VAL A 423 27.86 -12.46 -11.82
C VAL A 423 26.58 -13.21 -12.14
N LEU A 424 26.37 -13.53 -13.42
CA LEU A 424 25.15 -14.23 -13.88
C LEU A 424 25.11 -15.70 -13.47
N GLY A 425 26.28 -16.31 -13.21
CA GLY A 425 26.37 -17.74 -12.93
C GLY A 425 26.12 -18.67 -14.13
N ILE A 426 26.01 -18.09 -15.32
CA ILE A 426 25.84 -18.78 -16.62
C ILE A 426 26.83 -18.25 -17.63
N THR A 427 27.03 -18.98 -18.71
CA THR A 427 27.86 -18.54 -19.84
C THR A 427 26.98 -17.99 -20.94
N VAL A 428 27.14 -16.72 -21.28
CA VAL A 428 26.52 -16.06 -22.43
C VAL A 428 27.62 -15.82 -23.47
N PRO A 429 27.40 -16.11 -24.78
CA PRO A 429 28.38 -15.81 -25.81
C PRO A 429 28.71 -14.31 -25.90
N ASP A 430 30.02 -14.00 -26.06
CA ASP A 430 30.50 -12.60 -26.09
C ASP A 430 29.75 -11.73 -27.12
N GLN A 431 29.54 -12.25 -28.33
CA GLN A 431 28.83 -11.53 -29.37
C GLN A 431 27.38 -11.26 -29.00
N THR A 432 26.71 -12.20 -28.31
CA THR A 432 25.32 -12.02 -27.85
C THR A 432 25.23 -10.90 -26.82
N MET A 433 26.18 -10.83 -25.88
CA MET A 433 26.24 -9.75 -24.90
C MET A 433 26.48 -8.38 -25.57
N ILE A 434 27.41 -8.33 -26.57
CA ILE A 434 27.67 -7.11 -27.33
C ILE A 434 26.42 -6.67 -28.11
N ASP A 435 25.74 -7.62 -28.76
CA ASP A 435 24.52 -7.31 -29.54
C ASP A 435 23.38 -6.80 -28.63
N ILE A 436 23.21 -7.37 -27.43
CA ILE A 436 22.24 -6.90 -26.42
C ILE A 436 22.58 -5.47 -25.99
N LEU A 437 23.82 -5.22 -25.56
CA LEU A 437 24.24 -3.90 -25.11
C LEU A 437 24.10 -2.83 -26.21
N ASN A 438 24.47 -3.18 -27.44
CA ASN A 438 24.33 -2.25 -28.59
C ASN A 438 22.84 -1.94 -28.90
N ARG A 439 21.93 -2.92 -28.78
CA ARG A 439 20.47 -2.67 -28.95
C ARG A 439 19.91 -1.72 -27.88
N LEU A 440 20.51 -1.72 -26.69
CA LEU A 440 20.20 -0.80 -25.58
C LEU A 440 20.99 0.52 -25.67
N GLU A 441 21.61 0.82 -26.85
CA GLU A 441 22.37 2.06 -27.14
C GLU A 441 23.67 2.22 -26.33
N PHE A 442 24.18 1.16 -25.65
CA PHE A 442 25.55 1.12 -25.14
C PHE A 442 26.51 0.96 -26.31
N THR A 443 27.74 1.45 -26.14
CA THR A 443 28.82 1.21 -27.10
C THR A 443 29.88 0.31 -26.44
N VAL A 444 30.23 -0.81 -27.07
CA VAL A 444 31.20 -1.77 -26.54
C VAL A 444 32.47 -1.74 -27.37
N ASP A 445 33.56 -1.24 -26.80
CA ASP A 445 34.91 -1.24 -27.41
C ASP A 445 35.71 -2.41 -26.86
N VAL A 446 35.96 -3.43 -27.72
CA VAL A 446 36.75 -4.60 -27.38
C VAL A 446 38.25 -4.30 -27.50
N GLN A 447 38.99 -4.43 -26.39
CA GLN A 447 40.40 -4.14 -26.34
C GLN A 447 41.25 -5.35 -26.79
N PRO A 448 42.49 -5.11 -27.20
CA PRO A 448 43.38 -6.19 -27.68
C PRO A 448 43.69 -7.30 -26.65
N ASP A 449 43.55 -7.01 -25.36
CA ASP A 449 43.71 -7.96 -24.28
C ASP A 449 42.44 -8.75 -23.94
N GLY A 450 41.32 -8.50 -24.67
CA GLY A 450 40.03 -9.12 -24.48
C GLY A 450 39.18 -8.44 -23.41
N SER A 451 39.61 -7.35 -22.79
CA SER A 451 38.78 -6.52 -21.93
C SER A 451 37.84 -5.61 -22.77
N TRP A 452 36.77 -5.13 -22.15
CA TRP A 452 35.82 -4.25 -22.77
C TRP A 452 35.78 -2.89 -22.07
N VAL A 453 35.66 -1.84 -22.87
CA VAL A 453 35.27 -0.51 -22.40
C VAL A 453 33.85 -0.27 -22.90
N VAL A 454 32.90 -0.26 -21.97
CA VAL A 454 31.49 -0.06 -22.30
C VAL A 454 31.08 1.36 -21.93
N SER A 455 30.57 2.11 -22.93
CA SER A 455 30.07 3.48 -22.71
C SER A 455 28.53 3.45 -22.56
N ALA A 456 28.03 3.85 -21.39
CA ALA A 456 26.61 3.92 -21.13
C ALA A 456 25.93 5.11 -21.82
N PRO A 457 24.69 5.00 -22.30
CA PRO A 457 23.93 6.16 -22.79
C PRO A 457 23.74 7.21 -21.69
N LEU A 458 23.61 8.48 -22.06
CA LEU A 458 23.50 9.61 -21.12
C LEU A 458 22.26 9.52 -20.22
N TYR A 459 21.16 8.95 -20.72
CA TYR A 459 19.91 8.78 -19.99
C TYR A 459 19.93 7.61 -18.99
N ARG A 460 20.94 6.71 -19.03
CA ARG A 460 21.13 5.58 -18.11
C ARG A 460 22.03 5.98 -16.94
N GLU A 461 21.50 6.84 -16.08
CA GLU A 461 22.22 7.30 -14.88
C GLU A 461 22.37 6.21 -13.81
N ASP A 462 21.56 5.16 -13.89
CA ASP A 462 21.54 4.00 -12.99
C ASP A 462 22.71 3.03 -13.22
N VAL A 463 23.30 3.04 -14.41
CA VAL A 463 24.40 2.12 -14.75
C VAL A 463 25.72 2.67 -14.23
N GLU A 464 26.23 2.09 -13.16
CA GLU A 464 27.43 2.59 -12.47
C GLU A 464 28.68 1.71 -12.65
N ASP A 465 28.50 0.39 -12.71
CA ASP A 465 29.62 -0.56 -12.78
C ASP A 465 29.19 -1.83 -13.55
N PHE A 466 30.10 -2.81 -13.69
CA PHE A 466 29.87 -4.03 -14.49
C PHE A 466 28.73 -4.94 -13.99
N PRO A 467 28.31 -4.97 -12.72
CA PRO A 467 27.13 -5.71 -12.34
C PRO A 467 25.85 -5.17 -13.00
N ASP A 468 25.77 -3.84 -13.23
CA ASP A 468 24.63 -3.24 -13.92
C ASP A 468 24.61 -3.65 -15.40
N LEU A 469 25.79 -3.80 -16.02
CA LEU A 469 25.89 -4.37 -17.38
C LEU A 469 25.47 -5.85 -17.41
N ALA A 470 25.75 -6.62 -16.35
CA ALA A 470 25.28 -7.99 -16.24
C ALA A 470 23.75 -8.06 -16.11
N GLU A 471 23.13 -7.12 -15.39
CA GLU A 471 21.67 -6.98 -15.32
C GLU A 471 21.08 -6.70 -16.71
N GLU A 472 21.65 -5.77 -17.45
CA GLU A 472 21.19 -5.46 -18.81
C GLU A 472 21.28 -6.68 -19.75
N VAL A 473 22.36 -7.46 -19.63
CA VAL A 473 22.52 -8.67 -20.42
C VAL A 473 21.47 -9.72 -20.06
N ILE A 474 21.25 -10.01 -18.78
CA ILE A 474 20.34 -11.11 -18.40
C ILE A 474 18.87 -10.78 -18.62
N ARG A 475 18.44 -9.54 -18.42
CA ARG A 475 17.04 -9.15 -18.63
C ARG A 475 16.65 -9.26 -20.11
N GLU A 476 17.58 -9.04 -21.04
CA GLU A 476 17.35 -9.18 -22.46
C GLU A 476 17.65 -10.61 -22.98
N TYR A 477 18.62 -11.30 -22.39
CA TYR A 477 18.94 -12.71 -22.72
C TYR A 477 17.85 -13.66 -22.25
N GLY A 478 17.24 -13.38 -21.08
CA GLY A 478 16.15 -14.11 -20.44
C GLY A 478 16.57 -14.81 -19.16
N TYR A 479 15.83 -14.54 -18.10
CA TYR A 479 16.02 -15.17 -16.77
C TYR A 479 15.79 -16.69 -16.79
N ASP A 480 15.06 -17.22 -17.75
CA ASP A 480 14.79 -18.66 -17.92
C ASP A 480 16.08 -19.48 -18.19
N HIS A 481 17.14 -18.81 -18.64
CA HIS A 481 18.44 -19.45 -18.82
C HIS A 481 19.19 -19.69 -17.51
N ILE A 482 18.74 -19.10 -16.39
CA ILE A 482 19.35 -19.30 -15.07
C ILE A 482 18.81 -20.59 -14.46
N VAL A 483 19.65 -21.60 -14.36
CA VAL A 483 19.32 -22.86 -13.68
C VAL A 483 19.67 -22.75 -12.21
N PRO A 484 18.70 -22.84 -11.29
CA PRO A 484 18.97 -22.82 -9.86
C PRO A 484 19.91 -23.96 -9.44
N THR A 485 20.92 -23.61 -8.66
CA THR A 485 21.91 -24.59 -8.14
C THR A 485 21.97 -24.53 -6.63
N PHE A 486 22.30 -25.68 -6.00
CA PHE A 486 22.58 -25.71 -4.57
C PHE A 486 23.98 -25.12 -4.30
N LEU A 487 24.12 -24.44 -3.16
CA LEU A 487 25.44 -23.98 -2.69
C LEU A 487 26.38 -25.15 -2.48
N LYS A 488 27.51 -25.17 -3.17
CA LYS A 488 28.48 -26.28 -3.13
C LYS A 488 29.21 -26.41 -1.80
N THR A 489 29.30 -25.33 -1.03
CA THR A 489 30.11 -25.23 0.20
C THR A 489 29.31 -24.76 1.41
N ALA A 490 28.00 -24.71 1.33
CA ALA A 490 27.19 -24.36 2.48
C ALA A 490 27.23 -25.49 3.51
N SER A 491 27.73 -25.22 4.71
CA SER A 491 27.36 -26.03 5.85
C SER A 491 25.83 -26.04 5.96
N VAL A 492 25.23 -27.23 5.92
CA VAL A 492 23.79 -27.35 6.19
C VAL A 492 23.61 -26.90 7.63
N THR A 493 23.17 -25.69 7.82
CA THR A 493 22.65 -25.29 9.11
C THR A 493 21.31 -25.99 9.27
N ASN A 494 21.21 -26.85 10.30
CA ASN A 494 19.92 -27.41 10.66
C ASN A 494 18.96 -26.23 10.94
N GLY A 495 18.08 -25.97 10.00
CA GLY A 495 17.00 -25.00 10.20
C GLY A 495 16.10 -25.48 11.33
N GLY A 496 15.29 -24.57 11.85
CA GLY A 496 14.30 -24.89 12.87
C GLY A 496 14.00 -23.68 13.76
N LEU A 497 13.07 -23.89 14.67
CA LEU A 497 12.72 -22.88 15.66
C LEU A 497 13.84 -22.78 16.70
N ASN A 498 14.21 -21.55 17.09
CA ASN A 498 15.02 -21.31 18.27
C ASN A 498 14.24 -21.65 19.55
N ASP A 499 14.91 -21.62 20.70
CA ASP A 499 14.28 -22.06 21.95
C ASP A 499 13.12 -21.16 22.39
N ASP A 500 13.19 -19.87 22.16
CA ASP A 500 12.09 -18.96 22.47
C ASP A 500 10.88 -19.20 21.54
N GLN A 501 11.12 -19.42 20.25
CA GLN A 501 10.07 -19.78 19.31
C GLN A 501 9.44 -21.16 19.67
N LYS A 502 10.24 -22.12 20.13
CA LYS A 502 9.71 -23.41 20.63
C LYS A 502 8.81 -23.21 21.86
N LYS A 503 9.22 -22.35 22.80
CA LYS A 503 8.43 -22.02 23.98
C LYS A 503 7.12 -21.33 23.60
N GLN A 504 7.18 -20.33 22.69
CA GLN A 504 5.99 -19.65 22.16
C GLN A 504 5.04 -20.64 21.47
N MET A 505 5.56 -21.50 20.59
CA MET A 505 4.75 -22.52 19.92
C MET A 505 4.13 -23.52 20.90
N LYS A 506 4.88 -23.92 21.92
CA LYS A 506 4.36 -24.76 23.00
C LYS A 506 3.23 -24.07 23.77
N THR A 507 3.38 -22.80 24.11
CA THR A 507 2.33 -21.98 24.76
C THR A 507 1.06 -21.96 23.94
N LYS A 508 1.18 -21.62 22.66
CA LYS A 508 0.05 -21.59 21.73
C LYS A 508 -0.66 -22.93 21.61
N ARG A 509 0.07 -24.03 21.52
CA ARG A 509 -0.51 -25.39 21.47
C ARG A 509 -1.21 -25.78 22.76
N LEU A 510 -0.65 -25.41 23.94
CA LEU A 510 -1.27 -25.69 25.23
C LEU A 510 -2.60 -24.94 25.39
N LEU A 511 -2.65 -23.65 25.00
CA LEU A 511 -3.88 -22.86 25.03
C LEU A 511 -4.91 -23.35 24.02
N ALA A 512 -4.50 -23.68 22.81
CA ALA A 512 -5.38 -24.27 21.82
C ALA A 512 -6.00 -25.61 22.30
N ALA A 513 -5.22 -26.45 23.03
CA ALA A 513 -5.72 -27.68 23.66
C ALA A 513 -6.75 -27.42 24.76
N GLN A 514 -6.78 -26.22 25.34
CA GLN A 514 -7.81 -25.78 26.31
C GLN A 514 -9.03 -25.13 25.61
N GLY A 515 -9.09 -25.16 24.28
CA GLY A 515 -10.21 -24.61 23.50
C GLY A 515 -10.12 -23.11 23.23
N PHE A 516 -8.93 -22.49 23.36
CA PHE A 516 -8.71 -21.10 23.03
C PHE A 516 -8.28 -20.97 21.56
N TYR A 517 -8.82 -19.97 20.88
CA TYR A 517 -8.42 -19.56 19.53
C TYR A 517 -7.40 -18.42 19.61
N GLU A 518 -6.39 -18.46 18.75
CA GLU A 518 -5.41 -17.39 18.66
C GLU A 518 -6.02 -16.17 17.96
N ALA A 519 -5.93 -15.00 18.58
CA ALA A 519 -6.23 -13.71 18.00
C ALA A 519 -4.94 -13.03 17.56
N SER A 520 -5.03 -12.20 16.51
CA SER A 520 -3.93 -11.34 16.05
C SER A 520 -4.49 -9.95 15.82
N THR A 521 -4.13 -9.02 16.68
CA THR A 521 -4.63 -7.64 16.65
C THR A 521 -3.54 -6.68 16.19
N LEU A 522 -3.95 -5.46 15.77
CA LEU A 522 -3.01 -4.43 15.40
C LEU A 522 -2.16 -3.96 16.60
N ALA A 523 -0.92 -3.56 16.33
CA ALA A 523 -0.02 -3.01 17.35
C ALA A 523 -0.37 -1.57 17.78
N PHE A 524 -1.49 -1.05 17.30
CA PHE A 524 -1.94 0.32 17.46
C PHE A 524 -3.38 0.38 17.95
N TYR A 525 -3.68 1.39 18.77
CA TYR A 525 -5.04 1.76 19.13
C TYR A 525 -5.13 3.26 19.47
N SER A 526 -6.29 3.75 19.90
CA SER A 526 -6.43 5.14 20.35
C SER A 526 -6.25 5.26 21.86
N ALA A 527 -5.98 6.47 22.36
CA ALA A 527 -5.94 6.73 23.80
C ALA A 527 -7.28 6.46 24.49
N SER A 528 -8.41 6.56 23.77
CA SER A 528 -9.75 6.26 24.28
C SER A 528 -9.94 4.79 24.67
N GLU A 529 -9.13 3.86 24.12
CA GLU A 529 -9.13 2.46 24.53
C GLU A 529 -8.68 2.28 26.01
N LEU A 530 -7.75 3.13 26.45
CA LEU A 530 -7.33 3.16 27.84
C LEU A 530 -8.37 3.84 28.73
N ASP A 531 -9.14 4.81 28.18
CA ASP A 531 -10.27 5.42 28.89
C ASP A 531 -11.40 4.41 29.08
N MET A 532 -11.70 3.61 28.06
CA MET A 532 -12.68 2.52 28.11
C MET A 532 -12.37 1.50 29.25
N LEU A 533 -11.09 1.24 29.51
CA LEU A 533 -10.65 0.37 30.60
C LEU A 533 -10.52 1.10 31.96
N HIS A 534 -10.93 2.36 32.05
CA HIS A 534 -10.81 3.20 33.25
C HIS A 534 -9.38 3.29 33.81
N ILE A 535 -8.36 3.21 32.93
CA ILE A 535 -6.95 3.33 33.32
C ILE A 535 -6.71 4.76 33.84
N PRO A 536 -6.16 4.95 35.06
CA PRO A 536 -5.90 6.28 35.62
C PRO A 536 -4.95 7.13 34.73
N ALA A 537 -5.08 8.46 34.80
CA ALA A 537 -4.28 9.37 33.97
C ALA A 537 -2.77 9.27 34.24
N GLU A 538 -2.40 8.95 35.48
CA GLU A 538 -1.01 8.79 35.94
C GLU A 538 -0.44 7.39 35.75
N ASP A 539 -1.21 6.44 35.23
CA ASP A 539 -0.78 5.05 35.03
C ASP A 539 0.32 4.96 33.95
N GLU A 540 1.29 4.09 34.19
CA GLU A 540 2.39 3.85 33.25
C GLU A 540 1.91 3.39 31.88
N ALA A 541 0.79 2.68 31.79
CA ALA A 541 0.18 2.28 30.52
C ALA A 541 -0.21 3.48 29.63
N ARG A 542 -0.39 4.67 30.21
CA ARG A 542 -0.69 5.90 29.44
C ARG A 542 0.55 6.60 28.87
N LYS A 543 1.75 6.16 29.22
CA LYS A 543 2.99 6.61 28.59
C LYS A 543 3.16 5.99 27.19
N ALA A 544 2.12 6.07 26.39
CA ALA A 544 2.09 5.48 25.07
C ALA A 544 2.81 6.33 24.03
N ILE A 545 3.44 5.67 23.06
CA ILE A 545 4.13 6.29 21.95
C ILE A 545 3.11 6.75 20.92
N ARG A 546 3.10 8.05 20.61
CA ARG A 546 2.23 8.60 19.58
C ARG A 546 2.85 8.44 18.19
N ILE A 547 2.05 8.01 17.23
CA ILE A 547 2.44 7.88 15.82
C ILE A 547 2.31 9.26 15.15
N LEU A 548 3.33 9.70 14.40
CA LEU A 548 3.37 11.02 13.75
C LEU A 548 2.30 11.16 12.67
N ASN A 549 2.10 10.11 11.86
CA ASN A 549 1.18 10.07 10.73
C ASN A 549 0.32 8.79 10.82
N PRO A 550 -0.62 8.71 11.78
CA PRO A 550 -1.44 7.53 11.96
C PRO A 550 -2.39 7.33 10.77
N ILE A 551 -2.72 6.08 10.48
CA ILE A 551 -3.71 5.73 9.45
C ILE A 551 -5.08 6.35 9.77
N SER A 552 -5.43 6.39 11.07
CA SER A 552 -6.61 7.06 11.60
C SER A 552 -6.39 7.46 13.06
N GLU A 553 -7.20 8.35 13.62
CA GLU A 553 -7.16 8.71 15.05
C GLU A 553 -7.40 7.50 15.96
N ASN A 554 -8.15 6.49 15.49
CA ASN A 554 -8.38 5.24 16.22
C ASN A 554 -7.12 4.34 16.30
N LEU A 555 -6.06 4.66 15.55
CA LEU A 555 -4.80 3.93 15.48
C LEU A 555 -3.61 4.86 15.72
N SER A 556 -3.75 5.79 16.69
CA SER A 556 -2.84 6.92 16.87
C SER A 556 -1.72 6.69 17.88
N ILE A 557 -1.79 5.63 18.70
CA ILE A 557 -0.75 5.28 19.68
C ILE A 557 -0.37 3.80 19.58
N MET A 558 0.89 3.50 19.93
CA MET A 558 1.33 2.11 20.08
C MET A 558 0.75 1.51 21.35
N ARG A 559 0.30 0.24 21.27
CA ARG A 559 -0.32 -0.46 22.40
C ARG A 559 0.66 -0.66 23.56
N THR A 560 0.21 -0.36 24.75
CA THR A 560 0.93 -0.59 26.02
C THR A 560 0.37 -1.77 26.79
N LEU A 561 -0.85 -2.21 26.48
CA LEU A 561 -1.56 -3.37 26.96
C LEU A 561 -2.20 -4.14 25.79
N LEU A 562 -2.38 -5.44 25.93
CA LEU A 562 -3.17 -6.26 24.99
C LEU A 562 -4.66 -6.30 25.34
N THR A 563 -4.99 -6.04 26.59
CA THR A 563 -6.37 -6.12 27.12
C THR A 563 -7.37 -5.27 26.32
N PRO A 564 -7.10 -3.99 25.92
CA PRO A 564 -8.03 -3.22 25.09
C PRO A 564 -8.33 -3.92 23.76
N SER A 565 -7.30 -4.36 23.07
CA SER A 565 -7.44 -5.04 21.77
C SER A 565 -8.23 -6.35 21.90
N MET A 566 -7.97 -7.13 22.95
CA MET A 566 -8.71 -8.37 23.22
C MET A 566 -10.19 -8.09 23.51
N LEU A 567 -10.49 -7.05 24.28
CA LEU A 567 -11.88 -6.67 24.57
C LEU A 567 -12.61 -6.25 23.28
N ASN A 568 -11.97 -5.51 22.40
CA ASN A 568 -12.53 -5.13 21.10
C ASN A 568 -12.85 -6.35 20.24
N VAL A 569 -11.96 -7.35 20.20
CA VAL A 569 -12.23 -8.60 19.46
C VAL A 569 -13.43 -9.34 20.05
N ILE A 570 -13.59 -9.36 21.38
CA ILE A 570 -14.76 -9.95 22.04
C ILE A 570 -16.02 -9.19 21.66
N VAL A 571 -16.02 -7.86 21.74
CA VAL A 571 -17.16 -6.99 21.36
C VAL A 571 -17.56 -7.21 19.90
N ASP A 572 -16.59 -7.28 18.99
CA ASP A 572 -16.84 -7.53 17.58
C ASP A 572 -17.46 -8.92 17.32
N ASN A 573 -17.02 -9.93 18.05
CA ASN A 573 -17.62 -11.27 17.98
C ASN A 573 -19.07 -11.25 18.48
N LEU A 574 -19.34 -10.59 19.60
CA LEU A 574 -20.69 -10.44 20.13
C LEU A 574 -21.60 -9.68 19.15
N LYS A 575 -21.13 -8.59 18.53
CA LYS A 575 -21.87 -7.84 17.49
C LYS A 575 -22.19 -8.71 16.25
N LYS A 576 -21.34 -9.68 15.93
CA LYS A 576 -21.53 -10.63 14.83
C LYS A 576 -22.38 -11.85 15.19
N GLY A 577 -22.89 -11.92 16.43
CA GLY A 577 -23.76 -13.00 16.89
C GLY A 577 -23.03 -14.22 17.46
N ASN A 578 -21.70 -14.18 17.65
CA ASN A 578 -20.96 -15.21 18.35
C ASN A 578 -21.15 -15.03 19.86
N ALA A 579 -22.02 -15.87 20.46
CA ALA A 579 -22.44 -15.70 21.85
C ALA A 579 -21.42 -16.17 22.90
N GLU A 580 -20.42 -16.94 22.51
CA GLU A 580 -19.39 -17.49 23.41
C GLU A 580 -18.06 -17.68 22.67
N GLY A 581 -16.96 -17.67 23.42
CA GLY A 581 -15.64 -17.90 22.83
C GLY A 581 -14.53 -17.80 23.86
N ARG A 582 -13.38 -18.39 23.50
CA ARG A 582 -12.14 -18.33 24.28
C ARG A 582 -11.03 -17.91 23.33
N LEU A 583 -10.35 -16.83 23.63
CA LEU A 583 -9.35 -16.21 22.78
C LEU A 583 -8.04 -16.03 23.54
N PHE A 584 -6.93 -16.08 22.85
CA PHE A 584 -5.64 -15.65 23.38
C PHE A 584 -4.84 -14.90 22.31
N GLU A 585 -3.97 -14.01 22.76
CA GLU A 585 -2.96 -13.35 21.92
C GLU A 585 -1.62 -13.37 22.65
N LEU A 586 -0.57 -13.80 21.94
CA LEU A 586 0.81 -13.71 22.39
C LEU A 586 1.55 -12.75 21.47
N ALA A 587 1.79 -11.54 21.95
CA ALA A 587 2.33 -10.46 21.11
C ALA A 587 3.04 -9.40 21.94
N PRO A 588 3.89 -8.54 21.32
CA PRO A 588 4.57 -7.47 22.03
C PRO A 588 3.65 -6.31 22.39
N VAL A 589 3.92 -5.67 23.52
CA VAL A 589 3.49 -4.33 23.88
C VAL A 589 4.68 -3.39 23.89
N TYR A 590 4.47 -2.08 23.71
CA TYR A 590 5.53 -1.10 23.48
C TYR A 590 5.58 -0.09 24.63
N LEU A 591 6.62 -0.20 25.45
CA LEU A 591 6.77 0.59 26.66
C LEU A 591 7.85 1.64 26.46
N ALA A 592 7.46 2.92 26.42
CA ALA A 592 8.40 4.04 26.33
C ALA A 592 9.18 4.17 27.64
N LYS A 593 10.50 4.25 27.56
CA LYS A 593 11.36 4.56 28.70
C LYS A 593 11.25 6.02 29.10
N GLN A 594 11.07 6.88 28.11
CA GLN A 594 10.80 8.32 28.29
C GLN A 594 10.00 8.90 27.11
N LEU A 595 9.30 9.99 27.34
CA LEU A 595 8.60 10.77 26.33
C LEU A 595 9.09 12.24 26.39
N PRO A 596 9.40 12.88 25.24
CA PRO A 596 9.45 12.31 23.89
C PRO A 596 10.53 11.22 23.78
N ILE A 597 10.34 10.32 22.80
CA ILE A 597 11.24 9.16 22.58
C ILE A 597 12.64 9.66 22.23
N ALA A 598 13.66 9.19 22.96
CA ALA A 598 15.07 9.41 22.65
C ALA A 598 15.84 8.11 22.35
N GLU A 599 15.25 6.95 22.69
CA GLU A 599 15.80 5.62 22.45
C GLU A 599 14.66 4.64 22.09
N HIS A 600 15.03 3.45 21.59
CA HIS A 600 14.05 2.42 21.27
C HIS A 600 13.23 2.03 22.50
N PRO A 601 11.90 1.86 22.38
CA PRO A 601 11.04 1.39 23.44
C PRO A 601 11.38 -0.06 23.83
N THR A 602 10.94 -0.47 25.00
CA THR A 602 10.96 -1.89 25.37
C THR A 602 9.77 -2.59 24.69
N GLU A 603 10.06 -3.58 23.86
CA GLU A 603 9.08 -4.47 23.25
C GLU A 603 8.94 -5.71 24.12
N ARG A 604 7.98 -5.70 25.04
CA ARG A 604 7.76 -6.78 25.99
C ARG A 604 6.74 -7.78 25.48
N GLN A 605 7.13 -9.04 25.32
CA GLN A 605 6.20 -10.11 24.97
C GLN A 605 5.17 -10.31 26.08
N THR A 606 3.91 -10.26 25.71
CA THR A 606 2.77 -10.29 26.63
C THR A 606 1.77 -11.34 26.15
N LEU A 607 1.23 -12.12 27.09
CA LEU A 607 0.17 -13.08 26.84
C LEU A 607 -1.15 -12.52 27.37
N CYS A 608 -2.13 -12.36 26.50
CA CYS A 608 -3.49 -11.98 26.86
C CYS A 608 -4.46 -13.15 26.63
N LEU A 609 -5.38 -13.34 27.56
CA LEU A 609 -6.46 -14.32 27.51
C LEU A 609 -7.81 -13.60 27.60
N GLY A 610 -8.78 -14.06 26.81
CA GLY A 610 -10.16 -13.60 26.85
C GLY A 610 -11.12 -14.78 26.80
N ALA A 611 -12.09 -14.83 27.70
CA ALA A 611 -13.18 -15.79 27.63
C ALA A 611 -14.52 -15.07 27.81
N PHE A 612 -15.51 -15.41 27.01
CA PHE A 612 -16.82 -14.77 27.06
C PHE A 612 -17.93 -15.76 26.73
N GLY A 613 -19.04 -15.62 27.41
CA GLY A 613 -20.21 -16.48 27.24
C GLY A 613 -20.91 -16.77 28.57
N PRO A 614 -22.16 -17.24 28.54
CA PRO A 614 -22.95 -17.48 29.76
C PRO A 614 -22.38 -18.61 30.65
N ALA A 615 -21.64 -19.55 30.06
CA ALA A 615 -21.04 -20.69 30.78
C ALA A 615 -19.62 -20.39 31.30
N GLU A 616 -19.00 -19.28 30.84
CA GLU A 616 -17.64 -18.94 31.23
C GLU A 616 -17.58 -18.37 32.65
N ASP A 617 -16.54 -18.74 33.37
CA ASP A 617 -16.34 -18.30 34.76
C ASP A 617 -14.86 -17.99 35.05
N PHE A 618 -14.57 -17.58 36.27
CA PHE A 618 -13.23 -17.33 36.76
C PHE A 618 -12.30 -18.55 36.60
N PHE A 619 -12.85 -19.73 36.77
CA PHE A 619 -12.09 -20.98 36.74
C PHE A 619 -11.75 -21.42 35.32
N THR A 620 -12.47 -20.94 34.30
CA THR A 620 -12.11 -21.15 32.90
C THR A 620 -10.71 -20.59 32.60
N VAL A 621 -10.49 -19.31 32.92
CA VAL A 621 -9.18 -18.67 32.69
C VAL A 621 -8.14 -19.23 33.66
N LYS A 622 -8.49 -19.42 34.94
CA LYS A 622 -7.59 -20.03 35.93
C LYS A 622 -7.14 -21.43 35.52
N GLY A 623 -8.04 -22.27 35.02
CA GLY A 623 -7.72 -23.61 34.56
C GLY A 623 -6.79 -23.62 33.34
N ALA A 624 -6.98 -22.70 32.41
CA ALA A 624 -6.08 -22.52 31.27
C ALA A 624 -4.67 -22.10 31.72
N LEU A 625 -4.56 -21.18 32.68
CA LEU A 625 -3.29 -20.79 33.29
C LEU A 625 -2.61 -21.95 34.02
N GLU A 626 -3.37 -22.75 34.77
CA GLU A 626 -2.84 -23.94 35.45
C GLU A 626 -2.35 -25.01 34.45
N ALA A 627 -3.09 -25.23 33.37
CA ALA A 627 -2.70 -26.13 32.30
C ALA A 627 -1.41 -25.62 31.58
N LEU A 628 -1.30 -24.32 31.40
CA LEU A 628 -0.08 -23.69 30.88
C LEU A 628 1.11 -23.89 31.81
N ALA A 629 0.91 -23.64 33.12
CA ALA A 629 1.93 -23.86 34.14
C ALA A 629 2.39 -25.33 34.18
N ALA A 630 1.47 -26.26 34.23
CA ALA A 630 1.74 -27.70 34.24
C ALA A 630 2.51 -28.12 32.97
N GLY A 631 2.15 -27.58 31.81
CA GLY A 631 2.85 -27.84 30.55
C GLY A 631 4.32 -27.41 30.56
N PHE A 632 4.69 -26.43 31.39
CA PHE A 632 6.08 -25.98 31.59
C PHE A 632 6.72 -26.51 32.88
N GLY A 633 6.03 -27.35 33.63
CA GLY A 633 6.51 -27.86 34.92
C GLY A 633 6.52 -26.81 36.04
N LEU A 634 5.71 -25.77 35.89
CA LEU A 634 5.56 -24.66 36.84
C LEU A 634 4.35 -24.86 37.73
N HIS A 635 4.34 -24.15 38.85
CA HIS A 635 3.21 -24.06 39.78
C HIS A 635 2.90 -22.58 40.02
N PHE A 636 1.68 -22.14 39.67
CA PHE A 636 1.22 -20.78 39.94
C PHE A 636 0.54 -20.67 41.28
N THR A 637 0.74 -19.54 41.93
CA THR A 637 0.00 -19.10 43.10
C THR A 637 -0.80 -17.85 42.79
N TYR A 638 -1.90 -17.66 43.48
CA TYR A 638 -2.86 -16.59 43.20
C TYR A 638 -3.07 -15.75 44.46
N GLN A 639 -3.01 -14.42 44.28
CA GLN A 639 -3.25 -13.47 45.36
C GLN A 639 -4.40 -12.54 44.96
N ARG A 640 -5.23 -12.13 45.89
CA ARG A 640 -6.33 -11.20 45.63
C ARG A 640 -5.73 -9.85 45.28
N GLU A 641 -5.97 -9.42 44.09
CA GLU A 641 -5.53 -8.13 43.51
C GLU A 641 -6.57 -7.69 42.50
N THR A 642 -6.73 -6.39 42.27
CA THR A 642 -7.64 -5.85 41.26
C THR A 642 -6.94 -4.83 40.33
N ALA A 643 -7.48 -4.67 39.16
CA ALA A 643 -7.12 -3.61 38.21
C ALA A 643 -8.38 -2.78 37.91
N PRO A 644 -8.25 -1.55 37.40
CA PRO A 644 -9.39 -0.69 37.11
C PRO A 644 -10.44 -1.33 36.17
N TRP A 645 -10.01 -2.21 35.29
CA TRP A 645 -10.85 -2.93 34.35
C TRP A 645 -11.39 -4.27 34.85
N LEU A 646 -11.05 -4.67 36.08
CA LEU A 646 -11.51 -5.93 36.67
C LEU A 646 -12.50 -5.72 37.79
N HIS A 647 -13.41 -6.67 37.94
CA HIS A 647 -14.34 -6.75 39.06
C HIS A 647 -13.59 -7.00 40.38
N PRO A 648 -13.75 -6.13 41.41
CA PRO A 648 -12.90 -6.17 42.60
C PRO A 648 -13.05 -7.45 43.45
N GLY A 649 -14.16 -8.16 43.29
CA GLY A 649 -14.41 -9.42 44.00
C GLY A 649 -14.10 -10.69 43.22
N ILE A 650 -13.78 -10.57 41.91
CA ILE A 650 -13.55 -11.72 41.02
C ILE A 650 -12.30 -11.44 40.17
N SER A 651 -11.17 -11.25 40.82
CA SER A 651 -9.88 -11.01 40.23
C SER A 651 -8.74 -11.51 41.07
N ALA A 652 -7.61 -11.87 40.46
CA ALA A 652 -6.41 -12.32 41.12
C ALA A 652 -5.15 -12.03 40.31
N ALA A 653 -4.08 -11.65 41.02
CA ALA A 653 -2.75 -11.66 40.44
C ALA A 653 -2.18 -13.08 40.40
N VAL A 654 -1.36 -13.36 39.40
CA VAL A 654 -0.69 -14.64 39.15
C VAL A 654 0.79 -14.51 39.50
N TYR A 655 1.30 -15.46 40.25
CA TYR A 655 2.70 -15.54 40.67
C TYR A 655 3.31 -16.91 40.34
N CYS A 656 4.59 -16.90 40.01
CA CYS A 656 5.44 -18.09 39.97
C CYS A 656 6.56 -17.89 41.00
N GLY A 657 6.49 -18.58 42.13
CA GLY A 657 7.34 -18.26 43.28
C GLY A 657 7.09 -16.83 43.78
N GLU A 658 8.11 -15.99 43.76
CA GLU A 658 8.04 -14.55 44.10
C GLU A 658 7.77 -13.65 42.91
N THR A 659 7.89 -14.19 41.68
CA THR A 659 7.75 -13.42 40.46
C THR A 659 6.27 -13.18 40.12
N ARG A 660 5.84 -11.93 40.10
CA ARG A 660 4.52 -11.54 39.62
C ARG A 660 4.46 -11.62 38.11
N LEU A 661 3.54 -12.41 37.59
CA LEU A 661 3.40 -12.64 36.14
C LEU A 661 2.35 -11.72 35.51
N GLY A 662 1.27 -11.41 36.25
CA GLY A 662 0.19 -10.61 35.71
C GLY A 662 -1.08 -10.67 36.53
N ILE A 663 -2.20 -10.37 35.93
CA ILE A 663 -3.50 -10.32 36.59
C ILE A 663 -4.61 -10.85 35.65
N PHE A 664 -5.63 -11.47 36.19
CA PHE A 664 -6.83 -11.87 35.48
C PHE A 664 -8.09 -11.78 36.34
N GLY A 665 -9.25 -11.75 35.73
CA GLY A 665 -10.52 -11.73 36.42
C GLY A 665 -11.72 -11.43 35.52
N LYS A 666 -12.85 -11.23 36.11
CA LYS A 666 -14.08 -10.79 35.43
C LYS A 666 -13.95 -9.32 35.06
N LEU A 667 -14.42 -8.93 33.88
CA LEU A 667 -14.55 -7.53 33.49
C LEU A 667 -15.40 -6.75 34.49
N ALA A 668 -15.02 -5.52 34.83
CA ALA A 668 -15.78 -4.64 35.69
C ALA A 668 -17.20 -4.42 35.16
N ASN A 669 -18.19 -4.42 36.05
CA ASN A 669 -19.60 -4.30 35.62
C ASN A 669 -19.89 -2.95 34.95
N GLU A 670 -19.22 -1.87 35.38
CA GLU A 670 -19.32 -0.54 34.83
C GLU A 670 -18.88 -0.56 33.35
N ILE A 671 -17.71 -1.09 33.06
CA ILE A 671 -17.17 -1.22 31.71
C ILE A 671 -18.07 -2.12 30.84
N ASN A 672 -18.51 -3.26 31.38
CA ASN A 672 -19.45 -4.13 30.65
C ASN A 672 -20.75 -3.40 30.30
N GLY A 673 -21.22 -2.50 31.17
CA GLY A 673 -22.38 -1.64 30.95
C GLY A 673 -22.17 -0.59 29.84
N GLU A 674 -20.92 -0.16 29.58
CA GLU A 674 -20.55 0.85 28.61
C GLU A 674 -20.29 0.26 27.21
N LEU A 675 -20.09 -1.07 27.09
CA LEU A 675 -19.82 -1.71 25.81
C LEU A 675 -20.94 -1.47 24.79
N GLU A 676 -20.58 -1.21 23.55
CA GLU A 676 -21.50 -1.00 22.43
C GLU A 676 -22.04 -2.32 21.86
N ILE A 677 -22.72 -3.10 22.70
CA ILE A 677 -23.40 -4.35 22.34
C ILE A 677 -24.88 -4.28 22.75
N ALA A 678 -25.69 -5.23 22.28
CA ALA A 678 -27.11 -5.28 22.62
C ALA A 678 -27.33 -5.45 24.12
N LYS A 679 -28.42 -4.86 24.65
CA LYS A 679 -28.67 -4.85 26.10
C LYS A 679 -28.83 -6.25 26.70
N ASP A 680 -29.53 -7.12 26.00
CA ASP A 680 -29.69 -8.54 26.40
C ASP A 680 -28.35 -9.29 26.41
N GLN A 681 -27.43 -8.97 25.49
CA GLN A 681 -26.08 -9.50 25.52
C GLN A 681 -25.29 -8.99 26.72
N LYS A 682 -25.40 -7.70 27.09
CA LYS A 682 -24.74 -7.17 28.31
C LYS A 682 -25.16 -7.88 29.59
N GLU A 683 -26.44 -8.18 29.71
CA GLU A 683 -27.02 -8.82 30.90
C GLU A 683 -26.66 -10.32 30.98
N SER A 684 -26.48 -10.99 29.85
CA SER A 684 -26.21 -12.44 29.79
C SER A 684 -24.73 -12.81 29.70
N GLN A 685 -23.85 -11.84 29.38
CA GLN A 685 -22.43 -12.12 29.15
C GLN A 685 -21.59 -12.08 30.43
N ASN A 686 -20.78 -13.13 30.57
CA ASN A 686 -19.65 -13.15 31.50
C ASN A 686 -18.38 -12.96 30.64
N ILE A 687 -17.66 -11.86 30.85
CA ILE A 687 -16.38 -11.60 30.16
C ILE A 687 -15.26 -11.69 31.18
N TYR A 688 -14.29 -12.54 30.90
CA TYR A 688 -13.09 -12.72 31.70
C TYR A 688 -11.86 -12.39 30.85
N LEU A 689 -10.97 -11.61 31.43
CA LEU A 689 -9.74 -11.16 30.77
C LEU A 689 -8.54 -11.44 31.67
N GLY A 690 -7.39 -11.72 31.06
CA GLY A 690 -6.14 -11.89 31.78
C GLY A 690 -4.97 -11.42 30.93
N GLU A 691 -4.04 -10.72 31.56
CA GLU A 691 -2.82 -10.25 30.91
C GLU A 691 -1.58 -10.58 31.73
N LEU A 692 -0.62 -11.27 31.09
CA LEU A 692 0.60 -11.75 31.76
C LEU A 692 1.83 -11.28 30.99
N ASP A 693 2.85 -10.91 31.73
CA ASP A 693 4.21 -10.71 31.20
C ASP A 693 4.79 -12.08 30.80
N TYR A 694 4.91 -12.32 29.52
CA TYR A 694 5.36 -13.60 28.97
C TYR A 694 6.86 -13.80 29.20
N GLU A 695 7.64 -12.74 29.20
CA GLU A 695 9.08 -12.82 29.46
C GLU A 695 9.34 -13.22 30.93
N ALA A 696 8.62 -12.59 31.85
CA ALA A 696 8.65 -12.97 33.25
C ALA A 696 8.21 -14.44 33.45
N LEU A 697 7.18 -14.90 32.76
CA LEU A 697 6.75 -16.29 32.75
C LEU A 697 7.84 -17.23 32.26
N MET A 698 8.47 -16.92 31.13
CA MET A 698 9.53 -17.75 30.53
C MET A 698 10.81 -17.75 31.39
N SER A 699 11.07 -16.69 32.15
CA SER A 699 12.19 -16.67 33.11
C SER A 699 12.05 -17.66 34.25
N CYS A 700 10.81 -18.08 34.58
CA CYS A 700 10.53 -19.08 35.57
C CYS A 700 10.70 -20.52 35.08
N VAL A 701 10.81 -20.71 33.73
CA VAL A 701 10.90 -22.07 33.15
C VAL A 701 12.31 -22.63 33.32
N ASP A 702 12.45 -23.69 34.11
CA ASP A 702 13.70 -24.46 34.16
C ASP A 702 13.89 -25.27 32.89
N SER A 703 15.10 -25.20 32.31
CA SER A 703 15.42 -25.95 31.10
C SER A 703 15.65 -27.45 31.34
N GLU A 704 15.79 -27.88 32.62
CA GLU A 704 16.06 -29.25 32.99
C GLU A 704 14.78 -30.01 33.33
N LEU A 705 14.47 -31.04 32.56
CA LEU A 705 13.41 -31.99 32.90
C LEU A 705 13.95 -32.94 34.02
N ARG A 706 13.37 -32.84 35.21
CA ARG A 706 13.77 -33.70 36.36
C ARG A 706 12.77 -34.83 36.48
N TYR A 707 13.28 -36.07 36.52
CA TYR A 707 12.49 -37.23 36.78
C TYR A 707 12.20 -37.34 38.31
N HIS A 708 10.91 -37.46 38.67
CA HIS A 708 10.48 -37.78 40.03
C HIS A 708 9.98 -39.21 40.02
N PRO A 709 10.61 -40.12 40.80
CA PRO A 709 10.20 -41.50 40.86
C PRO A 709 8.80 -41.60 41.55
N LEU A 710 8.00 -42.52 41.08
CA LEU A 710 6.74 -42.85 41.68
C LEU A 710 6.98 -43.72 42.95
N SER A 711 6.19 -43.50 44.01
CA SER A 711 6.25 -44.38 45.16
C SER A 711 5.78 -45.81 44.79
N PRO A 712 6.56 -46.83 45.14
CA PRO A 712 6.13 -48.21 44.97
C PRO A 712 5.02 -48.64 45.98
N TYR A 713 4.73 -47.81 46.97
CA TYR A 713 3.80 -48.10 48.04
C TYR A 713 2.46 -47.43 47.79
N ALA A 714 1.37 -48.07 48.31
CA ALA A 714 0.00 -47.57 48.07
C ALA A 714 -0.25 -46.29 48.86
N PRO A 715 -0.77 -45.23 48.21
CA PRO A 715 -1.09 -43.96 48.87
C PRO A 715 -2.33 -44.12 49.77
N VAL A 716 -2.30 -43.43 50.90
CA VAL A 716 -3.43 -43.37 51.87
C VAL A 716 -4.19 -42.07 51.69
N LYS A 717 -5.51 -42.12 51.50
CA LYS A 717 -6.40 -40.96 51.37
C LYS A 717 -7.07 -40.60 52.70
N ARG A 718 -7.20 -39.30 52.96
CA ARG A 718 -7.94 -38.76 54.14
C ARG A 718 -8.65 -37.49 53.76
N ASP A 719 -9.88 -37.34 54.19
CA ASP A 719 -10.68 -36.15 54.03
C ASP A 719 -10.70 -35.32 55.30
N LEU A 720 -10.54 -34.01 55.14
CA LEU A 720 -10.61 -33.04 56.23
C LEU A 720 -11.65 -31.97 55.89
N ALA A 721 -12.68 -31.85 56.78
CA ALA A 721 -13.62 -30.73 56.71
C ALA A 721 -13.20 -29.68 57.75
N LEU A 722 -12.80 -28.50 57.26
CA LEU A 722 -12.15 -27.44 58.01
C LEU A 722 -13.04 -26.22 58.11
N VAL A 723 -13.32 -25.73 59.32
CA VAL A 723 -14.06 -24.47 59.54
C VAL A 723 -13.08 -23.31 59.67
N CYS A 724 -13.22 -22.31 58.85
CA CYS A 724 -12.34 -21.18 58.86
C CYS A 724 -13.11 -19.85 58.62
N ASP A 725 -12.46 -18.73 58.92
CA ASP A 725 -12.98 -17.41 58.60
C ASP A 725 -13.08 -17.20 57.08
N GLU A 726 -14.08 -16.42 56.65
CA GLU A 726 -14.35 -16.21 55.23
C GLU A 726 -13.14 -15.63 54.47
N GLN A 727 -12.30 -14.88 55.16
CA GLN A 727 -11.11 -14.24 54.56
C GLN A 727 -9.95 -15.21 54.30
N ILE A 728 -9.90 -16.37 54.95
CA ILE A 728 -8.84 -17.36 54.77
C ILE A 728 -9.00 -18.01 53.39
N THR A 729 -7.95 -17.93 52.58
CA THR A 729 -7.95 -18.48 51.22
C THR A 729 -7.67 -19.98 51.21
N CYS A 730 -8.10 -20.67 50.16
CA CYS A 730 -7.80 -22.09 49.95
C CYS A 730 -6.27 -22.32 49.89
N GLY A 731 -5.51 -21.48 49.19
CA GLY A 731 -4.06 -21.57 49.10
C GLY A 731 -3.35 -21.52 50.45
N GLN A 732 -3.78 -20.63 51.36
CA GLN A 732 -3.21 -20.56 52.72
C GLN A 732 -3.41 -21.88 53.52
N ILE A 733 -4.55 -22.53 53.31
CA ILE A 733 -4.84 -23.83 53.94
C ILE A 733 -3.98 -24.92 53.31
N GLU A 734 -3.93 -24.98 51.96
CA GLU A 734 -3.13 -25.95 51.22
C GLU A 734 -1.63 -25.85 51.54
N ASP A 735 -1.08 -24.64 51.58
CA ASP A 735 0.32 -24.39 51.91
C ASP A 735 0.62 -24.82 53.36
N THR A 736 -0.30 -24.53 54.27
CA THR A 736 -0.14 -24.94 55.67
C THR A 736 -0.18 -26.46 55.80
N ILE A 737 -1.07 -27.15 55.06
CA ILE A 737 -1.15 -28.62 55.05
C ILE A 737 0.14 -29.23 54.48
N ARG A 738 0.60 -28.77 53.33
CA ARG A 738 1.82 -29.28 52.68
C ARG A 738 3.06 -29.06 53.54
N ALA A 739 3.18 -27.87 54.11
CA ALA A 739 4.31 -27.56 55.02
C ALA A 739 4.32 -28.35 56.33
N ALA A 740 3.14 -28.87 56.77
CA ALA A 740 3.03 -29.61 58.01
C ALA A 740 3.64 -31.02 57.97
N SER A 741 3.58 -31.70 56.79
CA SER A 741 4.08 -33.07 56.67
C SER A 741 4.63 -33.35 55.27
N PRO A 742 5.85 -33.88 55.12
CA PRO A 742 6.39 -34.29 53.84
C PRO A 742 5.70 -35.52 53.21
N LEU A 743 4.87 -36.21 53.99
CA LEU A 743 4.07 -37.35 53.50
C LEU A 743 2.86 -36.92 52.65
N VAL A 744 2.50 -35.65 52.69
CA VAL A 744 1.39 -35.11 51.87
C VAL A 744 1.88 -34.93 50.46
N THR A 745 1.40 -35.75 49.55
CA THR A 745 1.75 -35.69 48.12
C THR A 745 0.71 -34.90 47.31
N GLU A 746 -0.54 -34.91 47.72
CA GLU A 746 -1.62 -34.17 47.05
C GLU A 746 -2.58 -33.58 48.10
N VAL A 747 -3.07 -32.37 47.82
CA VAL A 747 -4.14 -31.69 48.56
C VAL A 747 -5.13 -31.17 47.52
N LYS A 748 -6.39 -31.56 47.65
CA LYS A 748 -7.44 -31.19 46.71
C LYS A 748 -8.66 -30.71 47.45
N LEU A 749 -9.07 -29.45 47.24
CA LEU A 749 -10.36 -28.94 47.66
C LEU A 749 -11.46 -29.59 46.81
N PHE A 750 -12.51 -30.15 47.48
CA PHE A 750 -13.64 -30.76 46.77
C PHE A 750 -15.01 -30.24 47.18
N ASP A 751 -15.11 -29.50 48.32
CA ASP A 751 -16.37 -28.87 48.70
C ASP A 751 -16.15 -27.60 49.53
N ILE A 752 -17.03 -26.61 49.34
CA ILE A 752 -17.12 -25.39 50.15
C ILE A 752 -18.54 -25.19 50.60
N TYR A 753 -18.76 -25.26 51.89
CA TYR A 753 -20.07 -25.05 52.47
C TYR A 753 -20.16 -23.73 53.24
N ARG A 754 -21.22 -22.97 53.00
CA ARG A 754 -21.61 -21.76 53.74
C ARG A 754 -23.02 -21.93 54.25
N GLY A 755 -23.21 -21.90 55.55
CA GLY A 755 -24.54 -22.04 56.13
C GLY A 755 -24.63 -21.48 57.55
N ALA A 756 -25.85 -21.16 57.99
CA ALA A 756 -26.12 -20.56 59.30
C ALA A 756 -25.53 -21.35 60.46
N ASN A 757 -25.27 -22.65 60.24
CA ASN A 757 -24.77 -23.57 61.31
C ASN A 757 -23.25 -23.37 61.62
N LEU A 758 -22.53 -22.57 60.79
CA LEU A 758 -21.09 -22.33 60.96
C LEU A 758 -20.77 -21.06 61.78
N GLY A 759 -21.77 -20.20 62.00
CA GLY A 759 -21.60 -18.86 62.54
C GLY A 759 -21.34 -17.81 61.48
N GLU A 760 -21.62 -16.55 61.82
CA GLU A 760 -21.44 -15.41 60.86
C GLU A 760 -19.96 -15.21 60.53
N GLY A 761 -19.67 -14.99 59.25
CA GLY A 761 -18.29 -14.76 58.71
C GLY A 761 -17.42 -16.02 58.59
N LYS A 762 -18.01 -17.23 58.68
CA LYS A 762 -17.30 -18.51 58.58
C LYS A 762 -17.75 -19.33 57.35
N LYS A 763 -16.84 -20.15 56.85
CA LYS A 763 -17.05 -21.16 55.81
C LYS A 763 -16.41 -22.49 56.22
N SER A 764 -16.94 -23.60 55.68
CA SER A 764 -16.33 -24.92 55.82
C SER A 764 -15.74 -25.30 54.46
N MET A 765 -14.48 -25.70 54.44
CA MET A 765 -13.78 -26.17 53.24
C MET A 765 -13.35 -27.63 53.45
N ALA A 766 -13.71 -28.51 52.52
CA ALA A 766 -13.40 -29.93 52.58
C ALA A 766 -12.24 -30.28 51.60
N PHE A 767 -11.19 -30.85 52.16
CA PHE A 767 -9.98 -31.22 51.43
C PHE A 767 -9.76 -32.72 51.44
N ALA A 768 -9.50 -33.30 50.29
CA ALA A 768 -8.98 -34.65 50.15
C ALA A 768 -7.44 -34.61 50.13
N LEU A 769 -6.82 -35.31 51.08
CA LEU A 769 -5.37 -35.45 51.20
C LEU A 769 -4.93 -36.82 50.70
N THR A 770 -3.86 -36.87 49.91
CA THR A 770 -3.15 -38.09 49.56
C THR A 770 -1.81 -38.09 50.30
N LEU A 771 -1.57 -39.13 51.10
CA LEU A 771 -0.33 -39.32 51.85
C LEU A 771 0.41 -40.54 51.30
N SER A 772 1.71 -40.41 51.04
CA SER A 772 2.56 -41.49 50.54
C SER A 772 3.99 -41.31 51.06
N ASP A 773 4.74 -42.39 51.21
CA ASP A 773 6.17 -42.37 51.43
C ASP A 773 6.88 -43.12 50.33
N MET A 774 8.12 -42.74 50.05
CA MET A 774 8.98 -43.38 49.07
C MET A 774 9.73 -44.60 49.62
N LYS A 775 9.70 -44.81 50.93
CA LYS A 775 10.55 -45.78 51.63
C LYS A 775 9.80 -46.95 52.17
N GLU A 776 8.55 -46.78 52.59
CA GLU A 776 7.73 -47.81 53.27
C GLU A 776 6.21 -47.59 53.13
N ASP A 777 5.44 -48.66 53.36
CA ASP A 777 3.99 -48.52 53.47
C ASP A 777 3.64 -47.76 54.76
N LEU A 778 2.73 -46.77 54.63
CA LEU A 778 2.32 -45.94 55.73
C LEU A 778 1.46 -46.74 56.73
N SER A 779 1.91 -46.89 57.94
CA SER A 779 1.11 -47.46 59.05
C SER A 779 -0.02 -46.50 59.47
N ALA A 780 -1.09 -47.02 60.04
CA ALA A 780 -2.17 -46.19 60.56
C ALA A 780 -1.68 -45.16 61.61
N GLU A 781 -0.68 -45.48 62.42
CA GLU A 781 -0.08 -44.58 63.45
C GLU A 781 0.67 -43.42 62.76
N GLN A 782 1.38 -43.67 61.68
CA GLN A 782 2.11 -42.62 60.88
C GLN A 782 1.12 -41.65 60.25
N VAL A 783 0.04 -42.18 59.66
CA VAL A 783 -1.03 -41.38 59.08
C VAL A 783 -1.72 -40.51 60.12
N GLU A 784 -2.15 -41.09 61.30
CA GLU A 784 -2.75 -40.32 62.34
C GLU A 784 -1.82 -39.23 62.90
N ARG A 785 -0.55 -39.50 63.04
CA ARG A 785 0.44 -38.54 63.50
C ARG A 785 0.57 -37.39 62.52
N ALA A 786 0.62 -37.68 61.20
CA ALA A 786 0.68 -36.68 60.15
C ALA A 786 -0.59 -35.78 60.18
N VAL A 787 -1.77 -36.38 60.22
CA VAL A 787 -3.05 -35.65 60.31
C VAL A 787 -3.12 -34.79 61.58
N LYS A 788 -2.73 -35.32 62.76
CA LYS A 788 -2.69 -34.56 64.02
C LYS A 788 -1.75 -33.36 63.94
N LYS A 789 -0.61 -33.51 63.27
CA LYS A 789 0.37 -32.41 63.02
C LYS A 789 -0.22 -31.38 62.10
N ILE A 790 -0.89 -31.77 60.97
CA ILE A 790 -1.59 -30.90 60.04
C ILE A 790 -2.65 -30.07 60.78
N LEU A 791 -3.55 -30.73 61.54
CA LEU A 791 -4.60 -30.01 62.24
C LEU A 791 -4.05 -29.06 63.34
N GLY A 792 -2.96 -29.45 64.00
CA GLY A 792 -2.26 -28.59 64.97
C GLY A 792 -1.69 -27.32 64.28
N ASN A 793 -1.10 -27.45 63.15
CA ASN A 793 -0.54 -26.32 62.41
C ASN A 793 -1.65 -25.41 61.86
N LEU A 794 -2.76 -25.97 61.31
CA LEU A 794 -3.93 -25.23 60.90
C LEU A 794 -4.55 -24.39 62.01
N LYS A 795 -4.69 -25.01 63.19
CA LYS A 795 -5.20 -24.30 64.35
C LYS A 795 -4.26 -23.21 64.85
N PHE A 796 -2.98 -23.48 64.92
CA PHE A 796 -1.99 -22.53 65.45
C PHE A 796 -1.75 -21.33 64.44
N LYS A 797 -1.64 -21.59 63.15
CA LYS A 797 -1.30 -20.55 62.18
C LYS A 797 -2.51 -19.79 61.69
N LEU A 798 -3.63 -20.45 61.51
CA LEU A 798 -4.80 -19.90 60.82
C LEU A 798 -6.09 -19.91 61.66
N GLY A 799 -6.04 -20.40 62.94
CA GLY A 799 -7.24 -20.48 63.78
C GLY A 799 -8.30 -21.47 63.28
N ILE A 800 -7.93 -22.44 62.47
CA ILE A 800 -8.85 -23.35 61.77
C ILE A 800 -9.12 -24.56 62.69
N GLU A 801 -10.40 -24.95 62.78
CA GLU A 801 -10.84 -26.14 63.47
C GLU A 801 -11.50 -27.14 62.52
N MET A 802 -11.41 -28.42 62.89
CA MET A 802 -12.09 -29.47 62.12
C MET A 802 -13.58 -29.43 62.47
N ARG A 803 -14.42 -29.58 61.45
CA ARG A 803 -15.89 -29.58 61.58
C ARG A 803 -16.40 -30.81 62.37
#